data_a2dc4485f9908b4ae50b15903b89183a
#
_entry.id   a2dc4485f9908b4ae50b15903b89183a
#
_cell.length_a   1.000
_cell.length_b   1.000
_cell.length_c   1.000
_cell.angle_alpha   90.00
_cell.angle_beta   90.00
_cell.angle_gamma   90.00
#
_symmetry.space_group_name_H-M   'P 1'
#
loop_
_entity.id
_entity.type
_entity.pdbx_description
1 polymer ?
#
loop_
_entity_poly.entity_id
_entity_poly.type
_entity_poly.pdbx_seq_one_letter_code
_entity_poly.pdbx_strand_id
1 'polypeptide(L)'
;MGIKRIAICSVIGLLLTTTGCDINSSATKKQHQEADSLINVAYETKDYDRIALLADSLKETGGLSEGKAYYWLGYASDRTHKKRMAELYWTKGMAVMDNASTPEDLEVYAAIASRLTGLKSTWGEYETGLKVASPALEHLKKYDARMTSDYINLLVYQGCCQSRFGLSENANNNLEEAYQAHLDNMEKNPNAIAYRDALVGVINICYNFLEIQDYKKAIYWIDRYGKLLDAYDKLPDARSDYAGKQRARYYVYCATALEGVGRKADAAKMYEDFLDTSYSLTAEGLILGSDYLRQAGLWNDAADNLRSTERLIKEYGMDYSLQTIQGWMLKKYYVNMMAGRIDTARAVSVQIVEHLDSAITKQRRQDAIDEEAVRLKEAEMAAEKEQMERQQWWTRLAVMAVLILALVIYIFVRSRMAARLKKAHEALKVAYDQLEETTSIKERMESELRIARNIQMSMVPSVFPDIKGLDMYASMTPAKEVGGDLYNYLLLGDKLYFSVGDVSGKGVPASLFMAQATRLFLTLAKQEMSPAEICTRMNDALSGDDNENNMFVTFWLGLVDLTTGHLSVCNAGPNPPVIGCGGDDVTFLQMQPNVPIGVLPGMEFEGEEMDTIKGRPFFIYTDGLNEAENKEKEEFSDARLIEILRNTSFSSSQQLVEKLRAEVEAHRNGAEPSDDLTMMCLYIAQ
;
A
#
# COMPACT_ATOMS: atom_id res chain seq x y z
N MET A 1 -14.18 -29.44 -64.99
CA MET A 1 -12.93 -30.01 -64.45
C MET A 1 -12.33 -29.24 -63.24
N GLY A 2 -13.01 -28.20 -62.78
CA GLY A 2 -12.51 -27.35 -61.65
C GLY A 2 -12.99 -27.71 -60.25
N ILE A 3 -14.11 -28.39 -60.13
CA ILE A 3 -14.78 -28.61 -58.82
C ILE A 3 -14.22 -29.83 -58.03
N LYS A 4 -13.61 -30.79 -58.71
CA LYS A 4 -12.98 -31.97 -58.05
C LYS A 4 -11.61 -31.68 -57.42
N ARG A 5 -10.92 -30.60 -57.78
CA ARG A 5 -9.64 -30.22 -57.14
C ARG A 5 -9.78 -29.45 -55.84
N ILE A 6 -10.88 -28.74 -55.65
CA ILE A 6 -11.12 -27.97 -54.38
C ILE A 6 -11.53 -28.91 -53.24
N ALA A 7 -12.30 -29.96 -53.53
CA ALA A 7 -12.70 -30.94 -52.50
C ALA A 7 -11.55 -31.83 -51.99
N ILE A 8 -10.55 -32.09 -52.82
CA ILE A 8 -9.39 -32.91 -52.43
C ILE A 8 -8.39 -32.10 -51.59
N CYS A 9 -8.23 -30.80 -51.82
CA CYS A 9 -7.42 -29.93 -50.97
C CYS A 9 -8.00 -29.72 -49.57
N SER A 10 -9.33 -29.72 -49.43
CA SER A 10 -10.00 -29.56 -48.12
C SER A 10 -9.96 -30.83 -47.26
N VAL A 11 -9.93 -32.02 -47.89
CA VAL A 11 -9.82 -33.30 -47.17
C VAL A 11 -8.37 -33.63 -46.80
N ILE A 12 -7.40 -33.21 -47.62
CA ILE A 12 -5.98 -33.33 -47.31
C ILE A 12 -5.56 -32.36 -46.24
N GLY A 13 -6.16 -31.17 -46.16
CA GLY A 13 -5.99 -30.21 -45.03
C GLY A 13 -6.48 -30.73 -43.68
N LEU A 14 -7.56 -31.56 -43.66
CA LEU A 14 -8.08 -32.15 -42.44
C LEU A 14 -7.33 -33.42 -41.99
N LEU A 15 -6.64 -34.13 -42.90
CA LEU A 15 -5.86 -35.31 -42.58
C LEU A 15 -4.42 -34.97 -42.15
N LEU A 16 -3.92 -33.76 -42.49
CA LEU A 16 -2.62 -33.28 -42.03
C LEU A 16 -2.62 -32.71 -40.63
N THR A 17 -3.79 -32.49 -40.02
CA THR A 17 -3.90 -32.03 -38.63
C THR A 17 -3.79 -33.15 -37.58
N THR A 18 -3.79 -34.42 -38.00
CA THR A 18 -3.68 -35.55 -37.05
C THR A 18 -2.31 -36.25 -37.05
N THR A 19 -1.42 -35.92 -38.01
CA THR A 19 -0.05 -36.46 -38.04
C THR A 19 1.02 -35.38 -37.87
N GLY A 20 0.62 -34.11 -37.63
CA GLY A 20 1.49 -32.95 -37.50
C GLY A 20 1.97 -32.62 -36.08
N CYS A 21 1.60 -33.41 -35.08
CA CYS A 21 1.94 -33.05 -33.69
C CYS A 21 3.44 -33.10 -33.37
N ASP A 22 4.22 -34.01 -34.00
CA ASP A 22 5.63 -34.18 -33.60
C ASP A 22 6.59 -33.27 -34.39
N ILE A 23 6.24 -32.90 -35.62
CA ILE A 23 7.09 -32.02 -36.45
C ILE A 23 6.90 -30.55 -36.07
N ASN A 24 5.71 -30.15 -35.67
CA ASN A 24 5.42 -28.80 -35.15
C ASN A 24 6.06 -28.55 -33.78
N SER A 25 6.16 -29.56 -32.91
CA SER A 25 6.72 -29.37 -31.55
C SER A 25 8.21 -29.02 -31.57
N SER A 26 8.99 -29.62 -32.44
CA SER A 26 10.45 -29.34 -32.56
C SER A 26 10.73 -27.98 -33.21
N ALA A 27 9.95 -27.58 -34.21
CA ALA A 27 10.06 -26.26 -34.83
C ALA A 27 9.65 -25.13 -33.89
N THR A 28 8.57 -25.32 -33.14
CA THR A 28 8.10 -24.37 -32.11
C THR A 28 9.13 -24.26 -30.98
N LYS A 29 9.70 -25.36 -30.53
CA LYS A 29 10.72 -25.37 -29.47
C LYS A 29 11.99 -24.63 -29.91
N LYS A 30 12.42 -24.78 -31.14
CA LYS A 30 13.57 -24.06 -31.71
C LYS A 30 13.27 -22.55 -31.80
N GLN A 31 12.07 -22.18 -32.22
CA GLN A 31 11.63 -20.79 -32.29
C GLN A 31 11.61 -20.12 -30.92
N HIS A 32 11.12 -20.81 -29.87
CA HIS A 32 11.16 -20.33 -28.50
C HIS A 32 12.60 -20.15 -27.98
N GLN A 33 13.51 -21.08 -28.28
CA GLN A 33 14.92 -20.95 -27.89
C GLN A 33 15.63 -19.78 -28.56
N GLU A 34 15.35 -19.53 -29.86
CA GLU A 34 15.85 -18.36 -30.59
C GLU A 34 15.31 -17.05 -29.98
N ALA A 35 14.02 -17.01 -29.63
CA ALA A 35 13.39 -15.87 -28.96
C ALA A 35 14.02 -15.57 -27.61
N ASP A 36 14.24 -16.60 -26.80
CA ASP A 36 14.90 -16.46 -25.48
C ASP A 36 16.33 -15.94 -25.62
N SER A 37 17.08 -16.43 -26.64
CA SER A 37 18.43 -15.94 -26.91
C SER A 37 18.45 -14.46 -27.28
N LEU A 38 17.51 -13.98 -28.09
CA LEU A 38 17.40 -12.56 -28.46
C LEU A 38 17.11 -11.66 -27.27
N ILE A 39 16.19 -12.07 -26.40
CA ILE A 39 15.84 -11.32 -25.21
C ILE A 39 17.02 -11.32 -24.21
N ASN A 40 17.70 -12.46 -24.03
CA ASN A 40 18.85 -12.54 -23.13
C ASN A 40 19.99 -11.61 -23.54
N VAL A 41 20.27 -11.49 -24.83
CA VAL A 41 21.25 -10.50 -25.32
C VAL A 41 20.86 -9.06 -24.95
N ALA A 42 19.59 -8.70 -25.13
CA ALA A 42 19.10 -7.37 -24.75
C ALA A 42 19.12 -7.18 -23.23
N TYR A 43 18.84 -8.23 -22.46
CA TYR A 43 18.89 -8.23 -21.00
C TYR A 43 20.31 -8.01 -20.46
N GLU A 44 21.31 -8.71 -21.00
CA GLU A 44 22.71 -8.56 -20.60
C GLU A 44 23.27 -7.17 -20.92
N THR A 45 22.84 -6.59 -22.06
CA THR A 45 23.21 -5.23 -22.46
C THR A 45 22.39 -4.14 -21.77
N LYS A 46 21.40 -4.52 -20.95
CA LYS A 46 20.46 -3.61 -20.26
C LYS A 46 19.67 -2.69 -21.22
N ASP A 47 19.42 -3.17 -22.43
CA ASP A 47 18.63 -2.47 -23.44
C ASP A 47 17.14 -2.78 -23.24
N TYR A 48 16.54 -2.07 -22.28
CA TYR A 48 15.15 -2.33 -21.86
C TYR A 48 14.12 -1.97 -22.93
N ASP A 49 14.38 -0.95 -23.75
CA ASP A 49 13.48 -0.60 -24.85
C ASP A 49 13.48 -1.71 -25.91
N ARG A 50 14.64 -2.29 -26.20
CA ARG A 50 14.76 -3.45 -27.08
C ARG A 50 14.06 -4.68 -26.52
N ILE A 51 14.14 -4.93 -25.20
CA ILE A 51 13.40 -6.03 -24.55
C ILE A 51 11.90 -5.85 -24.79
N ALA A 52 11.35 -4.64 -24.60
CA ALA A 52 9.94 -4.38 -24.80
C ALA A 52 9.51 -4.61 -26.25
N LEU A 53 10.26 -4.10 -27.21
CA LEU A 53 9.99 -4.30 -28.64
C LEU A 53 10.05 -5.77 -29.05
N LEU A 54 11.07 -6.51 -28.58
CA LEU A 54 11.20 -7.94 -28.85
C LEU A 54 10.06 -8.74 -28.24
N ALA A 55 9.70 -8.47 -26.98
CA ALA A 55 8.65 -9.18 -26.28
C ALA A 55 7.29 -9.02 -26.97
N ASP A 56 6.96 -7.80 -27.44
CA ASP A 56 5.72 -7.51 -28.16
C ASP A 56 5.70 -8.20 -29.54
N SER A 57 6.76 -8.06 -30.33
CA SER A 57 6.89 -8.69 -31.64
C SER A 57 6.90 -10.23 -31.56
N LEU A 58 7.60 -10.80 -30.58
CA LEU A 58 7.68 -12.26 -30.42
C LEU A 58 6.37 -12.85 -29.87
N LYS A 59 5.58 -12.08 -29.12
CA LYS A 59 4.21 -12.44 -28.75
C LYS A 59 3.33 -12.59 -30.00
N GLU A 60 3.36 -11.60 -30.90
CA GLU A 60 2.57 -11.62 -32.14
C GLU A 60 2.93 -12.79 -33.06
N THR A 61 4.22 -13.11 -33.13
CA THR A 61 4.73 -14.19 -34.02
C THR A 61 4.66 -15.58 -33.37
N GLY A 62 4.24 -15.69 -32.11
CA GLY A 62 4.22 -16.96 -31.38
C GLY A 62 5.60 -17.44 -30.92
N GLY A 63 6.63 -16.60 -31.00
CA GLY A 63 7.99 -16.90 -30.51
C GLY A 63 8.09 -16.90 -28.99
N LEU A 64 7.18 -16.19 -28.28
CA LEU A 64 7.00 -16.24 -26.84
C LEU A 64 5.55 -16.60 -26.51
N SER A 65 5.36 -17.33 -25.40
CA SER A 65 4.04 -17.45 -24.79
C SER A 65 3.55 -16.08 -24.32
N GLU A 66 2.25 -15.89 -24.31
CA GLU A 66 1.64 -14.61 -23.90
C GLU A 66 2.04 -14.23 -22.47
N GLY A 67 2.09 -15.18 -21.55
CA GLY A 67 2.53 -14.96 -20.16
C GLY A 67 4.00 -14.51 -20.10
N LYS A 68 4.89 -15.15 -20.85
CA LYS A 68 6.31 -14.80 -20.90
C LYS A 68 6.54 -13.43 -21.54
N ALA A 69 5.74 -13.09 -22.55
CA ALA A 69 5.78 -11.76 -23.15
C ALA A 69 5.36 -10.67 -22.15
N TYR A 70 4.27 -10.87 -21.40
CA TYR A 70 3.86 -9.94 -20.35
C TYR A 70 4.88 -9.83 -19.21
N TYR A 71 5.58 -10.90 -18.88
CA TYR A 71 6.69 -10.83 -17.92
C TYR A 71 7.76 -9.84 -18.39
N TRP A 72 8.23 -9.97 -19.64
CA TRP A 72 9.30 -9.13 -20.17
C TRP A 72 8.86 -7.69 -20.43
N LEU A 73 7.63 -7.46 -20.90
CA LEU A 73 7.04 -6.13 -21.05
C LEU A 73 6.94 -5.42 -19.69
N GLY A 74 6.49 -6.13 -18.67
CA GLY A 74 6.44 -5.63 -17.29
C GLY A 74 7.84 -5.33 -16.76
N TYR A 75 8.81 -6.24 -16.98
CA TYR A 75 10.19 -6.05 -16.55
C TYR A 75 10.83 -4.82 -17.21
N ALA A 76 10.71 -4.66 -18.52
CA ALA A 76 11.23 -3.51 -19.25
C ALA A 76 10.58 -2.19 -18.77
N SER A 77 9.27 -2.21 -18.54
CA SER A 77 8.54 -1.06 -18.00
C SER A 77 9.00 -0.69 -16.60
N ASP A 78 9.23 -1.67 -15.73
CA ASP A 78 9.75 -1.44 -14.38
C ASP A 78 11.14 -0.80 -14.40
N ARG A 79 12.03 -1.29 -15.27
CA ARG A 79 13.40 -0.78 -15.43
C ARG A 79 13.49 0.61 -16.06
N THR A 80 12.48 1.00 -16.84
CA THR A 80 12.36 2.34 -17.45
C THR A 80 11.48 3.27 -16.60
N HIS A 81 11.25 2.94 -15.32
CA HIS A 81 10.48 3.72 -14.34
C HIS A 81 8.99 3.89 -14.66
N LYS A 82 8.44 3.15 -15.60
CA LYS A 82 7.02 3.13 -15.97
C LYS A 82 6.26 2.12 -15.09
N LYS A 83 6.21 2.40 -13.77
CA LYS A 83 5.74 1.44 -12.76
C LYS A 83 4.28 1.01 -12.93
N ARG A 84 3.38 1.92 -13.34
CA ARG A 84 1.97 1.60 -13.60
C ARG A 84 1.81 0.70 -14.82
N MET A 85 2.63 0.90 -15.84
CA MET A 85 2.65 0.03 -17.02
C MET A 85 3.18 -1.38 -16.67
N ALA A 86 4.20 -1.47 -15.81
CA ALA A 86 4.69 -2.75 -15.29
C ALA A 86 3.59 -3.51 -14.54
N GLU A 87 2.85 -2.82 -13.66
CA GLU A 87 1.69 -3.37 -12.96
C GLU A 87 0.64 -3.92 -13.94
N LEU A 88 0.28 -3.15 -14.97
CA LEU A 88 -0.67 -3.58 -16.00
C LEU A 88 -0.22 -4.89 -16.67
N TYR A 89 1.01 -4.93 -17.16
CA TYR A 89 1.51 -6.10 -17.87
C TYR A 89 1.60 -7.33 -16.97
N TRP A 90 2.11 -7.18 -15.74
CA TRP A 90 2.18 -8.31 -14.81
C TRP A 90 0.79 -8.78 -14.35
N THR A 91 -0.17 -7.88 -14.16
CA THR A 91 -1.56 -8.24 -13.86
C THR A 91 -2.19 -9.01 -15.02
N LYS A 92 -1.94 -8.59 -16.28
CA LYS A 92 -2.38 -9.33 -17.47
C LYS A 92 -1.68 -10.69 -17.59
N GLY A 93 -0.39 -10.73 -17.30
CA GLY A 93 0.38 -11.98 -17.29
C GLY A 93 -0.17 -13.00 -16.28
N MET A 94 -0.48 -12.56 -15.04
CA MET A 94 -1.12 -13.41 -14.04
C MET A 94 -2.46 -13.96 -14.54
N ALA A 95 -3.30 -13.11 -15.14
CA ALA A 95 -4.61 -13.51 -15.65
C ALA A 95 -4.52 -14.54 -16.79
N VAL A 96 -3.56 -14.37 -17.69
CA VAL A 96 -3.33 -15.33 -18.80
C VAL A 96 -2.80 -16.66 -18.29
N MET A 97 -2.03 -16.64 -17.20
CA MET A 97 -1.36 -17.82 -16.64
C MET A 97 -2.10 -18.43 -15.43
N ASP A 98 -3.34 -18.08 -15.20
CA ASP A 98 -4.14 -18.59 -14.08
C ASP A 98 -4.24 -20.14 -14.04
N ASN A 99 -4.10 -20.78 -15.19
CA ASN A 99 -4.09 -22.23 -15.33
C ASN A 99 -2.70 -22.81 -15.64
N ALA A 100 -1.61 -22.10 -15.33
CA ALA A 100 -0.26 -22.61 -15.51
C ALA A 100 -0.06 -23.95 -14.81
N SER A 101 0.49 -24.93 -15.51
CA SER A 101 0.68 -26.28 -14.99
C SER A 101 1.97 -26.95 -15.48
N THR A 102 2.57 -26.45 -16.56
CA THR A 102 3.88 -26.91 -17.02
C THR A 102 5.00 -26.28 -16.19
N PRO A 103 6.14 -26.94 -16.00
CA PRO A 103 7.28 -26.37 -15.26
C PRO A 103 7.71 -25.00 -15.78
N GLU A 104 7.74 -24.79 -17.10
CA GLU A 104 8.12 -23.53 -17.74
C GLU A 104 7.09 -22.42 -17.43
N ASP A 105 5.79 -22.72 -17.53
CA ASP A 105 4.74 -21.75 -17.22
C ASP A 105 4.69 -21.42 -15.73
N LEU A 106 4.91 -22.40 -14.85
CA LEU A 106 4.94 -22.19 -13.39
C LEU A 106 6.12 -21.31 -12.98
N GLU A 107 7.27 -21.42 -13.64
CA GLU A 107 8.41 -20.54 -13.42
C GLU A 107 8.08 -19.08 -13.79
N VAL A 108 7.49 -18.86 -14.97
CA VAL A 108 7.07 -17.52 -15.42
C VAL A 108 5.97 -16.97 -14.52
N TYR A 109 5.01 -17.80 -14.12
CA TYR A 109 3.95 -17.43 -13.19
C TYR A 109 4.52 -16.97 -11.84
N ALA A 110 5.47 -17.73 -11.28
CA ALA A 110 6.15 -17.38 -10.04
C ALA A 110 6.91 -16.05 -10.18
N ALA A 111 7.61 -15.85 -11.30
CA ALA A 111 8.36 -14.63 -11.57
C ALA A 111 7.43 -13.41 -11.66
N ILE A 112 6.31 -13.51 -12.37
CA ILE A 112 5.32 -12.43 -12.45
C ILE A 112 4.73 -12.13 -11.06
N ALA A 113 4.29 -13.15 -10.33
CA ALA A 113 3.70 -12.98 -9.01
C ALA A 113 4.69 -12.34 -8.02
N SER A 114 5.96 -12.77 -8.05
CA SER A 114 7.04 -12.21 -7.23
C SER A 114 7.27 -10.73 -7.54
N ARG A 115 7.38 -10.37 -8.82
CA ARG A 115 7.57 -8.97 -9.25
C ARG A 115 6.40 -8.08 -8.89
N LEU A 116 5.18 -8.52 -9.14
CA LEU A 116 3.97 -7.76 -8.84
C LEU A 116 3.80 -7.55 -7.33
N THR A 117 4.03 -8.59 -6.53
CA THR A 117 3.99 -8.49 -5.06
C THR A 117 5.07 -7.54 -4.55
N GLY A 118 6.29 -7.62 -5.07
CA GLY A 118 7.38 -6.71 -4.74
C GLY A 118 7.06 -5.26 -5.09
N LEU A 119 6.45 -4.99 -6.24
CA LEU A 119 6.00 -3.67 -6.65
C LEU A 119 4.94 -3.10 -5.68
N LYS A 120 3.94 -3.91 -5.34
CA LYS A 120 2.91 -3.54 -4.35
C LYS A 120 3.47 -3.26 -2.97
N SER A 121 4.41 -4.08 -2.52
CA SER A 121 5.13 -3.86 -1.26
C SER A 121 5.91 -2.53 -1.25
N THR A 122 6.55 -2.19 -2.37
CA THR A 122 7.28 -0.91 -2.52
C THR A 122 6.37 0.31 -2.42
N TRP A 123 5.12 0.18 -2.87
CA TRP A 123 4.11 1.25 -2.75
C TRP A 123 3.43 1.30 -1.38
N GLY A 124 3.73 0.37 -0.48
CA GLY A 124 3.04 0.24 0.80
C GLY A 124 1.66 -0.41 0.70
N GLU A 125 1.29 -0.92 -0.47
CA GLU A 125 0.02 -1.61 -0.74
C GLU A 125 0.10 -3.08 -0.28
N TYR A 126 0.39 -3.30 1.01
CA TYR A 126 0.68 -4.65 1.54
C TYR A 126 -0.49 -5.61 1.41
N GLU A 127 -1.73 -5.13 1.61
CA GLU A 127 -2.93 -5.96 1.44
C GLU A 127 -3.09 -6.44 0.00
N THR A 128 -2.90 -5.54 -0.97
CA THR A 128 -2.96 -5.90 -2.39
C THR A 128 -1.84 -6.86 -2.76
N GLY A 129 -0.63 -6.66 -2.21
CA GLY A 129 0.47 -7.60 -2.35
C GLY A 129 0.12 -9.00 -1.84
N LEU A 130 -0.53 -9.12 -0.69
CA LEU A 130 -1.00 -10.40 -0.14
C LEU A 130 -2.09 -11.06 -1.01
N LYS A 131 -2.98 -10.27 -1.62
CA LYS A 131 -4.00 -10.78 -2.57
C LYS A 131 -3.38 -11.37 -3.84
N VAL A 132 -2.19 -10.94 -4.23
CA VAL A 132 -1.42 -11.53 -5.33
C VAL A 132 -0.64 -12.74 -4.84
N ALA A 133 0.13 -12.61 -3.76
CA ALA A 133 1.07 -13.63 -3.30
C ALA A 133 0.39 -14.90 -2.80
N SER A 134 -0.70 -14.78 -2.00
CA SER A 134 -1.30 -15.94 -1.35
C SER A 134 -1.88 -16.96 -2.34
N PRO A 135 -2.74 -16.57 -3.31
CA PRO A 135 -3.24 -17.51 -4.31
C PRO A 135 -2.12 -18.07 -5.19
N ALA A 136 -1.13 -17.24 -5.53
CA ALA A 136 -0.01 -17.68 -6.37
C ALA A 136 0.83 -18.75 -5.68
N LEU A 137 1.12 -18.61 -4.39
CA LEU A 137 1.83 -19.61 -3.62
C LEU A 137 1.04 -20.91 -3.45
N GLU A 138 -0.28 -20.82 -3.24
CA GLU A 138 -1.15 -21.99 -3.21
C GLU A 138 -1.13 -22.75 -4.53
N HIS A 139 -1.22 -22.01 -5.65
CA HIS A 139 -1.14 -22.58 -7.00
C HIS A 139 0.21 -23.29 -7.22
N LEU A 140 1.33 -22.63 -6.91
CA LEU A 140 2.67 -23.18 -7.07
C LEU A 140 2.90 -24.41 -6.17
N LYS A 141 2.39 -24.40 -4.93
CA LYS A 141 2.46 -25.55 -4.00
C LYS A 141 1.72 -26.77 -4.55
N LYS A 142 0.59 -26.59 -5.22
CA LYS A 142 -0.20 -27.65 -5.82
C LYS A 142 0.58 -28.45 -6.88
N TYR A 143 1.49 -27.78 -7.60
CA TYR A 143 2.31 -28.39 -8.65
C TYR A 143 3.74 -28.69 -8.23
N ASP A 144 4.03 -28.63 -6.91
CA ASP A 144 5.36 -28.86 -6.31
C ASP A 144 6.47 -27.95 -6.87
N ALA A 145 6.10 -26.75 -7.33
CA ALA A 145 7.02 -25.77 -7.91
C ALA A 145 7.74 -24.90 -6.84
N ARG A 146 8.20 -25.53 -5.74
CA ARG A 146 8.67 -24.85 -4.51
C ARG A 146 10.15 -24.45 -4.55
N MET A 147 10.90 -24.88 -5.55
CA MET A 147 12.36 -24.74 -5.56
C MET A 147 12.90 -23.66 -6.50
N THR A 148 12.03 -22.85 -7.11
CA THR A 148 12.47 -21.73 -7.95
C THR A 148 12.83 -20.52 -7.10
N SER A 149 13.85 -19.75 -7.51
CA SER A 149 14.20 -18.48 -6.86
C SER A 149 13.01 -17.55 -6.74
N ASP A 150 12.13 -17.49 -7.74
CA ASP A 150 10.96 -16.61 -7.74
C ASP A 150 9.87 -17.07 -6.76
N TYR A 151 9.69 -18.38 -6.56
CA TYR A 151 8.83 -18.90 -5.50
C TYR A 151 9.35 -18.48 -4.11
N ILE A 152 10.66 -18.62 -3.90
CA ILE A 152 11.27 -18.27 -2.61
C ILE A 152 11.17 -16.73 -2.39
N ASN A 153 11.44 -15.94 -3.40
CA ASN A 153 11.27 -14.49 -3.34
C ASN A 153 9.81 -14.10 -3.04
N LEU A 154 8.84 -14.79 -3.63
CA LEU A 154 7.42 -14.56 -3.38
C LEU A 154 7.05 -14.85 -1.92
N LEU A 155 7.60 -15.92 -1.30
CA LEU A 155 7.46 -16.19 0.13
C LEU A 155 8.05 -15.07 0.99
N VAL A 156 9.24 -14.57 0.63
CA VAL A 156 9.87 -13.45 1.32
C VAL A 156 8.98 -12.21 1.24
N TYR A 157 8.50 -11.85 0.06
CA TYR A 157 7.60 -10.69 -0.09
C TYR A 157 6.30 -10.87 0.67
N GLN A 158 5.70 -12.07 0.64
CA GLN A 158 4.50 -12.36 1.43
C GLN A 158 4.75 -12.18 2.92
N GLY A 159 5.84 -12.76 3.44
CA GLY A 159 6.21 -12.65 4.85
C GLY A 159 6.50 -11.19 5.25
N CYS A 160 7.18 -10.42 4.40
CA CYS A 160 7.39 -8.98 4.63
C CYS A 160 6.07 -8.19 4.64
N CYS A 161 5.17 -8.44 3.71
CA CYS A 161 3.84 -7.82 3.71
C CYS A 161 3.04 -8.17 4.97
N GLN A 162 3.04 -9.44 5.38
CA GLN A 162 2.36 -9.90 6.59
C GLN A 162 2.92 -9.27 7.86
N SER A 163 4.25 -9.13 7.96
CA SER A 163 4.88 -8.52 9.14
C SER A 163 4.49 -7.04 9.28
N ARG A 164 4.40 -6.31 8.18
CA ARG A 164 3.96 -4.90 8.15
C ARG A 164 2.45 -4.75 8.41
N PHE A 165 1.69 -5.79 8.12
CA PHE A 165 0.25 -5.85 8.40
C PHE A 165 -0.08 -6.34 9.82
N GLY A 166 0.93 -6.69 10.61
CA GLY A 166 0.76 -7.17 11.99
C GLY A 166 0.48 -8.66 12.12
N LEU A 167 0.52 -9.43 11.04
CA LEU A 167 0.32 -10.89 11.03
C LEU A 167 1.63 -11.62 11.35
N SER A 168 2.16 -11.40 12.56
CA SER A 168 3.53 -11.78 12.93
C SER A 168 3.80 -13.29 12.91
N GLU A 169 2.84 -14.13 13.24
CA GLU A 169 3.00 -15.59 13.23
C GLU A 169 3.08 -16.12 11.80
N ASN A 170 2.14 -15.73 10.93
CA ASN A 170 2.15 -16.13 9.54
C ASN A 170 3.40 -15.62 8.81
N ALA A 171 3.83 -14.38 9.11
CA ALA A 171 5.04 -13.80 8.58
C ALA A 171 6.27 -14.66 8.95
N ASN A 172 6.41 -15.03 10.23
CA ASN A 172 7.53 -15.85 10.67
C ASN A 172 7.55 -17.21 9.96
N ASN A 173 6.40 -17.88 9.85
CA ASN A 173 6.31 -19.17 9.18
C ASN A 173 6.73 -19.09 7.71
N ASN A 174 6.26 -18.09 6.96
CA ASN A 174 6.62 -17.92 5.56
C ASN A 174 8.10 -17.55 5.37
N LEU A 175 8.65 -16.69 6.23
CA LEU A 175 10.05 -16.31 6.16
C LEU A 175 10.99 -17.48 6.53
N GLU A 176 10.59 -18.32 7.48
CA GLU A 176 11.31 -19.56 7.80
C GLU A 176 11.21 -20.59 6.67
N GLU A 177 10.03 -20.75 6.05
CA GLU A 177 9.85 -21.59 4.86
C GLU A 177 10.77 -21.11 3.71
N ALA A 178 10.83 -19.79 3.47
CA ALA A 178 11.70 -19.22 2.47
C ALA A 178 13.19 -19.47 2.78
N TYR A 179 13.59 -19.30 4.02
CA TYR A 179 14.96 -19.55 4.44
C TYR A 179 15.36 -21.02 4.27
N GLN A 180 14.48 -21.93 4.70
CA GLN A 180 14.72 -23.38 4.51
C GLN A 180 14.80 -23.73 3.01
N ALA A 181 13.94 -23.18 2.17
CA ALA A 181 14.00 -23.39 0.74
C ALA A 181 15.31 -22.89 0.10
N HIS A 182 15.86 -21.77 0.62
CA HIS A 182 17.19 -21.31 0.22
C HIS A 182 18.27 -22.32 0.63
N LEU A 183 18.22 -22.86 1.85
CA LEU A 183 19.19 -23.88 2.33
C LEU A 183 19.12 -25.13 1.46
N ASP A 184 17.92 -25.63 1.19
CA ASP A 184 17.71 -26.82 0.36
C ASP A 184 18.22 -26.59 -1.10
N ASN A 185 18.04 -25.39 -1.64
CA ASN A 185 18.56 -25.02 -2.95
C ASN A 185 20.11 -24.98 -2.96
N MET A 186 20.72 -24.41 -1.93
CA MET A 186 22.17 -24.36 -1.80
C MET A 186 22.79 -25.76 -1.61
N GLU A 187 22.11 -26.65 -0.92
CA GLU A 187 22.55 -28.07 -0.79
C GLU A 187 22.54 -28.78 -2.13
N LYS A 188 21.49 -28.56 -2.94
CA LYS A 188 21.36 -29.15 -4.30
C LYS A 188 22.30 -28.47 -5.31
N ASN A 189 22.53 -27.20 -5.18
CA ASN A 189 23.29 -26.37 -6.09
C ASN A 189 24.35 -25.55 -5.34
N PRO A 190 25.45 -26.17 -4.87
CA PRO A 190 26.45 -25.49 -4.05
C PRO A 190 27.38 -24.60 -4.87
N ASN A 191 26.82 -23.51 -5.43
CA ASN A 191 27.53 -22.52 -6.25
C ASN A 191 27.23 -21.09 -5.79
N ALA A 192 28.03 -20.13 -6.23
CA ALA A 192 27.89 -18.74 -5.83
C ALA A 192 26.56 -18.10 -6.24
N ILE A 193 25.85 -18.63 -7.23
CA ILE A 193 24.55 -18.10 -7.67
C ILE A 193 23.49 -18.42 -6.60
N ALA A 194 23.36 -19.67 -6.18
CA ALA A 194 22.40 -20.09 -5.16
C ALA A 194 22.62 -19.36 -3.82
N TYR A 195 23.88 -19.20 -3.42
CA TYR A 195 24.22 -18.42 -2.21
C TYR A 195 23.90 -16.95 -2.35
N ARG A 196 24.10 -16.33 -3.53
CA ARG A 196 23.72 -14.93 -3.75
C ARG A 196 22.20 -14.72 -3.69
N ASP A 197 21.43 -15.66 -4.25
CA ASP A 197 19.97 -15.62 -4.17
C ASP A 197 19.51 -15.70 -2.70
N ALA A 198 20.09 -16.60 -1.91
CA ALA A 198 19.82 -16.70 -0.48
C ALA A 198 20.21 -15.43 0.28
N LEU A 199 21.39 -14.87 0.01
CA LEU A 199 21.84 -13.62 0.61
C LEU A 199 20.89 -12.46 0.28
N VAL A 200 20.43 -12.36 -0.95
CA VAL A 200 19.45 -11.32 -1.36
C VAL A 200 18.10 -11.52 -0.67
N GLY A 201 17.61 -12.76 -0.56
CA GLY A 201 16.37 -13.06 0.16
C GLY A 201 16.47 -12.66 1.64
N VAL A 202 17.52 -13.13 2.32
CA VAL A 202 17.67 -12.90 3.78
C VAL A 202 17.97 -11.43 4.10
N ILE A 203 18.73 -10.71 3.25
CA ILE A 203 18.98 -9.27 3.49
C ILE A 203 17.71 -8.43 3.38
N ASN A 204 16.78 -8.80 2.49
CA ASN A 204 15.47 -8.16 2.38
C ASN A 204 14.63 -8.39 3.65
N ILE A 205 14.74 -9.57 4.26
CA ILE A 205 14.09 -9.85 5.56
C ILE A 205 14.72 -9.00 6.66
N CYS A 206 16.04 -8.93 6.72
CA CYS A 206 16.76 -8.07 7.69
C CYS A 206 16.30 -6.61 7.57
N TYR A 207 16.30 -6.08 6.34
CA TYR A 207 15.89 -4.71 6.07
C TYR A 207 14.43 -4.46 6.49
N ASN A 208 13.52 -5.40 6.18
CA ASN A 208 12.12 -5.28 6.59
C ASN A 208 11.96 -5.17 8.11
N PHE A 209 12.68 -5.99 8.91
CA PHE A 209 12.59 -5.92 10.36
C PHE A 209 13.27 -4.67 10.95
N LEU A 210 14.33 -4.16 10.33
CA LEU A 210 14.91 -2.88 10.69
C LEU A 210 13.93 -1.72 10.43
N GLU A 211 13.26 -1.69 9.30
CA GLU A 211 12.28 -0.67 8.93
C GLU A 211 11.07 -0.62 9.88
N ILE A 212 10.55 -1.78 10.28
CA ILE A 212 9.45 -1.84 11.25
C ILE A 212 9.92 -1.79 12.71
N GLN A 213 11.21 -1.59 12.93
CA GLN A 213 11.86 -1.47 14.24
C GLN A 213 11.71 -2.69 15.15
N ASP A 214 11.46 -3.88 14.58
CA ASP A 214 11.54 -5.14 15.33
C ASP A 214 13.00 -5.63 15.37
N TYR A 215 13.79 -4.93 16.17
CA TYR A 215 15.24 -5.15 16.25
C TYR A 215 15.62 -6.55 16.77
N LYS A 216 14.75 -7.18 17.56
CA LYS A 216 15.01 -8.55 18.03
C LYS A 216 14.97 -9.55 16.88
N LYS A 217 13.95 -9.44 16.03
CA LYS A 217 13.85 -10.26 14.83
C LYS A 217 14.92 -9.86 13.79
N ALA A 218 15.23 -8.57 13.67
CA ALA A 218 16.32 -8.12 12.82
C ALA A 218 17.64 -8.82 13.19
N ILE A 219 18.03 -8.86 14.48
CA ILE A 219 19.25 -9.55 14.96
C ILE A 219 19.20 -11.04 14.60
N TYR A 220 18.07 -11.69 14.80
CA TYR A 220 17.89 -13.11 14.48
C TYR A 220 18.16 -13.41 12.99
N TRP A 221 17.69 -12.58 12.10
CA TRP A 221 17.90 -12.73 10.66
C TRP A 221 19.29 -12.28 10.21
N ILE A 222 19.85 -11.26 10.84
CA ILE A 222 21.22 -10.78 10.58
C ILE A 222 22.25 -11.86 10.97
N ASP A 223 22.06 -12.58 12.06
CA ASP A 223 22.93 -13.72 12.43
C ASP A 223 22.95 -14.80 11.34
N ARG A 224 21.77 -15.15 10.81
CA ARG A 224 21.65 -16.09 9.70
C ARG A 224 22.29 -15.57 8.41
N TYR A 225 22.11 -14.30 8.13
CA TYR A 225 22.75 -13.62 7.01
C TYR A 225 24.28 -13.67 7.11
N GLY A 226 24.83 -13.41 8.28
CA GLY A 226 26.27 -13.55 8.55
C GLY A 226 26.79 -14.97 8.29
N LYS A 227 26.07 -15.98 8.75
CA LYS A 227 26.44 -17.39 8.51
C LYS A 227 26.43 -17.77 7.03
N LEU A 228 25.44 -17.28 6.28
CA LEU A 228 25.38 -17.48 4.82
C LEU A 228 26.54 -16.79 4.12
N LEU A 229 26.90 -15.60 4.57
CA LEU A 229 28.01 -14.83 4.01
C LEU A 229 29.36 -15.51 4.29
N ASP A 230 29.58 -16.03 5.51
CA ASP A 230 30.75 -16.81 5.86
C ASP A 230 30.88 -18.12 5.05
N ALA A 231 29.74 -18.69 4.66
CA ALA A 231 29.72 -19.86 3.78
C ALA A 231 29.99 -19.47 2.32
N TYR A 232 29.42 -18.35 1.85
CA TYR A 232 29.68 -17.80 0.50
C TYR A 232 31.15 -17.51 0.29
N ASP A 233 31.84 -16.87 1.28
CA ASP A 233 33.27 -16.51 1.20
C ASP A 233 34.21 -17.73 1.00
N LYS A 234 33.74 -18.93 1.30
CA LYS A 234 34.50 -20.19 1.14
C LYS A 234 34.32 -20.84 -0.23
N LEU A 235 33.40 -20.35 -1.05
CA LEU A 235 33.14 -20.93 -2.36
C LEU A 235 34.25 -20.58 -3.35
N PRO A 236 34.63 -21.51 -4.24
CA PRO A 236 35.70 -21.29 -5.21
C PRO A 236 35.31 -20.25 -6.30
N ASP A 237 34.01 -20.06 -6.54
CA ASP A 237 33.45 -19.12 -7.50
C ASP A 237 32.87 -17.85 -6.83
N ALA A 238 33.19 -17.62 -5.55
CA ALA A 238 32.79 -16.44 -4.82
C ALA A 238 33.48 -15.19 -5.41
N ARG A 239 32.70 -14.12 -5.54
CA ARG A 239 33.20 -12.82 -5.99
C ARG A 239 33.53 -11.95 -4.78
N SER A 240 34.81 -11.59 -4.64
CA SER A 240 35.29 -10.78 -3.50
C SER A 240 34.68 -9.38 -3.43
N ASP A 241 34.41 -8.74 -4.59
CA ASP A 241 33.72 -7.45 -4.64
C ASP A 241 32.30 -7.53 -4.11
N TYR A 242 31.56 -8.58 -4.48
CA TYR A 242 30.24 -8.85 -3.96
C TYR A 242 30.27 -9.17 -2.46
N ALA A 243 31.14 -10.07 -2.04
CA ALA A 243 31.31 -10.46 -0.64
C ALA A 243 31.63 -9.25 0.25
N GLY A 244 32.56 -8.40 -0.16
CA GLY A 244 32.94 -7.17 0.56
C GLY A 244 31.74 -6.22 0.74
N LYS A 245 30.95 -6.02 -0.30
CA LYS A 245 29.72 -5.23 -0.24
C LYS A 245 28.69 -5.83 0.75
N GLN A 246 28.47 -7.14 0.72
CA GLN A 246 27.54 -7.79 1.61
C GLN A 246 28.03 -7.82 3.06
N ARG A 247 29.34 -7.92 3.28
CA ARG A 247 29.96 -7.84 4.61
C ARG A 247 29.77 -6.46 5.24
N ALA A 248 29.96 -5.40 4.46
CA ALA A 248 29.69 -4.05 4.91
C ALA A 248 28.21 -3.84 5.31
N ARG A 249 27.28 -4.39 4.52
CA ARG A 249 25.85 -4.36 4.86
C ARG A 249 25.55 -5.14 6.15
N TYR A 250 26.18 -6.31 6.32
CA TYR A 250 26.07 -7.08 7.55
C TYR A 250 26.46 -6.24 8.78
N TYR A 251 27.61 -5.59 8.75
CA TYR A 251 28.09 -4.79 9.85
C TYR A 251 27.15 -3.63 10.21
N VAL A 252 26.72 -2.85 9.23
CA VAL A 252 25.87 -1.69 9.50
C VAL A 252 24.46 -2.07 9.91
N TYR A 253 23.89 -3.15 9.39
CA TYR A 253 22.58 -3.67 9.82
C TYR A 253 22.66 -4.22 11.24
N CYS A 254 23.75 -4.93 11.56
CA CYS A 254 24.03 -5.43 12.92
C CYS A 254 24.16 -4.26 13.90
N ALA A 255 24.94 -3.22 13.56
CA ALA A 255 25.07 -2.03 14.37
C ALA A 255 23.71 -1.36 14.66
N THR A 256 22.90 -1.16 13.62
CA THR A 256 21.57 -0.56 13.73
C THR A 256 20.64 -1.40 14.61
N ALA A 257 20.62 -2.70 14.42
CA ALA A 257 19.78 -3.59 15.21
C ALA A 257 20.22 -3.68 16.69
N LEU A 258 21.51 -3.75 16.93
CA LEU A 258 22.09 -3.78 18.28
C LEU A 258 21.85 -2.48 19.05
N GLU A 259 21.97 -1.34 18.38
CA GLU A 259 21.60 -0.05 18.97
C GLU A 259 20.12 -0.02 19.36
N GLY A 260 19.24 -0.53 18.49
CA GLY A 260 17.81 -0.59 18.73
C GLY A 260 17.41 -1.44 19.93
N VAL A 261 18.18 -2.47 20.30
CA VAL A 261 17.95 -3.26 21.53
C VAL A 261 18.77 -2.75 22.73
N GLY A 262 19.47 -1.63 22.60
CA GLY A 262 20.24 -1.02 23.69
C GLY A 262 21.65 -1.60 23.91
N ARG A 263 22.15 -2.45 23.03
CA ARG A 263 23.51 -3.05 23.09
C ARG A 263 24.54 -2.11 22.46
N LYS A 264 24.66 -0.89 23.01
CA LYS A 264 25.41 0.22 22.43
C LYS A 264 26.89 -0.05 22.16
N ALA A 265 27.56 -0.75 23.07
CA ALA A 265 29.00 -1.06 22.89
C ALA A 265 29.22 -2.01 21.71
N ASP A 266 28.37 -3.03 21.60
CA ASP A 266 28.44 -3.97 20.48
C ASP A 266 28.06 -3.31 19.16
N ALA A 267 27.05 -2.41 19.19
CA ALA A 267 26.64 -1.63 18.04
C ALA A 267 27.76 -0.74 17.51
N ALA A 268 28.42 -0.02 18.40
CA ALA A 268 29.56 0.84 18.06
C ALA A 268 30.70 0.03 17.41
N LYS A 269 31.04 -1.14 17.96
CA LYS A 269 32.05 -2.03 17.39
C LYS A 269 31.66 -2.48 15.96
N MET A 270 30.43 -2.90 15.75
CA MET A 270 29.96 -3.30 14.40
C MET A 270 29.99 -2.13 13.42
N TYR A 271 29.78 -0.91 13.92
CA TYR A 271 29.87 0.28 13.08
C TYR A 271 31.35 0.64 12.75
N GLU A 272 32.28 0.43 13.67
CA GLU A 272 33.72 0.52 13.40
C GLU A 272 34.14 -0.48 12.32
N ASP A 273 33.74 -1.76 12.46
CA ASP A 273 34.02 -2.79 11.45
C ASP A 273 33.40 -2.41 10.07
N PHE A 274 32.24 -1.74 10.04
CA PHE A 274 31.68 -1.19 8.81
C PHE A 274 32.56 -0.07 8.22
N LEU A 275 33.03 0.86 9.05
CA LEU A 275 33.86 1.99 8.60
C LEU A 275 35.18 1.52 8.01
N ASP A 276 35.72 0.39 8.45
CA ASP A 276 36.94 -0.21 7.92
C ASP A 276 36.75 -0.83 6.54
N THR A 277 35.51 -0.93 6.04
CA THR A 277 35.23 -1.43 4.68
C THR A 277 35.37 -0.32 3.63
N SER A 278 35.87 -0.63 2.45
CA SER A 278 35.89 0.31 1.31
C SER A 278 34.48 0.76 0.89
N TYR A 279 33.50 -0.04 1.18
CA TYR A 279 32.10 0.23 0.85
C TYR A 279 31.49 1.36 1.69
N SER A 280 31.97 1.57 2.92
CA SER A 280 31.50 2.65 3.79
C SER A 280 31.68 4.05 3.17
N LEU A 281 32.62 4.19 2.26
CA LEU A 281 32.93 5.43 1.54
C LEU A 281 32.10 5.64 0.28
N THR A 282 31.33 4.63 -0.15
CA THR A 282 30.44 4.75 -1.30
C THR A 282 29.16 5.51 -0.94
N ALA A 283 28.45 6.08 -1.94
CA ALA A 283 27.18 6.75 -1.70
C ALA A 283 26.15 5.82 -1.01
N GLU A 284 26.09 4.56 -1.42
CA GLU A 284 25.20 3.55 -0.81
C GLU A 284 25.62 3.24 0.63
N GLY A 285 26.91 3.08 0.90
CA GLY A 285 27.44 2.85 2.25
C GLY A 285 27.14 4.02 3.19
N LEU A 286 27.36 5.25 2.75
CA LEU A 286 27.04 6.46 3.53
C LEU A 286 25.54 6.54 3.85
N ILE A 287 24.65 6.19 2.90
CA ILE A 287 23.20 6.17 3.13
C ILE A 287 22.86 5.14 4.23
N LEU A 288 23.41 3.93 4.15
CA LEU A 288 23.19 2.88 5.16
C LEU A 288 23.76 3.25 6.52
N GLY A 289 24.96 3.82 6.57
CA GLY A 289 25.58 4.30 7.81
C GLY A 289 24.78 5.40 8.51
N SER A 290 24.08 6.23 7.74
CA SER A 290 23.23 7.29 8.27
C SER A 290 22.10 6.76 9.16
N ASP A 291 21.56 5.58 8.91
CA ASP A 291 20.47 5.01 9.72
C ASP A 291 20.96 4.63 11.12
N TYR A 292 22.14 4.00 11.22
CA TYR A 292 22.78 3.73 12.50
C TYR A 292 23.11 5.03 13.27
N LEU A 293 23.79 5.99 12.62
CA LEU A 293 24.19 7.24 13.27
C LEU A 293 23.01 8.01 13.86
N ARG A 294 21.89 8.04 13.13
CA ARG A 294 20.65 8.66 13.62
C ARG A 294 20.07 7.92 14.81
N GLN A 295 20.05 6.60 14.79
CA GLN A 295 19.50 5.79 15.86
C GLN A 295 20.35 5.86 17.12
N ALA A 296 21.67 5.89 16.98
CA ALA A 296 22.62 6.07 18.07
C ALA A 296 22.65 7.50 18.65
N GLY A 297 21.93 8.45 18.03
CA GLY A 297 21.94 9.85 18.45
C GLY A 297 23.25 10.58 18.16
N LEU A 298 24.09 10.03 17.28
CA LEU A 298 25.38 10.61 16.86
C LEU A 298 25.13 11.68 15.79
N TRP A 299 24.45 12.75 16.19
CA TRP A 299 23.89 13.72 15.25
C TRP A 299 24.96 14.49 14.46
N ASN A 300 26.10 14.77 15.06
CA ASN A 300 27.18 15.44 14.34
C ASN A 300 27.78 14.57 13.25
N ASP A 301 28.02 13.29 13.57
CA ASP A 301 28.57 12.32 12.62
C ASP A 301 27.54 12.03 11.51
N ALA A 302 26.26 11.94 11.87
CA ALA A 302 25.19 11.82 10.90
C ALA A 302 25.09 13.02 9.94
N ALA A 303 25.30 14.24 10.45
CA ALA A 303 25.30 15.45 9.63
C ALA A 303 26.50 15.51 8.68
N ASP A 304 27.68 15.09 9.14
CA ASP A 304 28.88 15.02 8.31
C ASP A 304 28.79 13.90 7.26
N ASN A 305 28.23 12.77 7.65
CA ASN A 305 27.92 11.65 6.73
C ASN A 305 26.99 12.09 5.60
N LEU A 306 25.90 12.81 5.93
CA LEU A 306 24.97 13.35 4.93
C LEU A 306 25.63 14.41 4.02
N ARG A 307 26.56 15.19 4.53
CA ARG A 307 27.37 16.13 3.73
C ARG A 307 28.26 15.40 2.73
N SER A 308 28.88 14.31 3.15
CA SER A 308 29.71 13.46 2.28
C SER A 308 28.87 12.77 1.20
N THR A 309 27.71 12.26 1.57
CA THR A 309 26.71 11.69 0.64
C THR A 309 26.27 12.71 -0.40
N GLU A 310 25.98 13.94 0.01
CA GLU A 310 25.59 15.03 -0.90
C GLU A 310 26.67 15.34 -1.94
N ARG A 311 27.93 15.37 -1.53
CA ARG A 311 29.03 15.62 -2.45
C ARG A 311 29.11 14.56 -3.53
N LEU A 312 28.95 13.28 -3.18
CA LEU A 312 28.97 12.19 -4.13
C LEU A 312 27.75 12.22 -5.06
N ILE A 313 26.55 12.52 -4.52
CA ILE A 313 25.33 12.61 -5.32
C ILE A 313 25.40 13.78 -6.31
N LYS A 314 25.96 14.93 -5.91
CA LYS A 314 26.11 16.08 -6.81
C LYS A 314 27.01 15.82 -8.01
N GLU A 315 28.01 14.94 -7.86
CA GLU A 315 28.87 14.51 -8.96
C GLU A 315 28.09 13.74 -10.04
N TYR A 316 26.95 13.09 -9.69
CA TYR A 316 26.08 12.35 -10.60
C TYR A 316 24.83 13.13 -11.06
N GLY A 317 24.66 14.38 -10.62
CA GLY A 317 23.48 15.22 -10.89
C GLY A 317 22.35 14.96 -9.86
N MET A 318 22.04 15.98 -9.06
CA MET A 318 20.98 15.89 -8.07
C MET A 318 19.62 16.21 -8.70
N ASP A 319 18.72 15.26 -8.72
CA ASP A 319 17.30 15.51 -9.06
C ASP A 319 16.51 15.86 -7.78
N TYR A 320 15.84 17.01 -7.79
CA TYR A 320 14.96 17.45 -6.71
C TYR A 320 13.55 16.82 -6.88
N SER A 321 13.50 15.52 -7.04
CA SER A 321 12.24 14.79 -7.06
C SER A 321 11.57 14.76 -5.68
N LEU A 322 10.27 14.50 -5.65
CA LEU A 322 9.53 14.34 -4.39
C LEU A 322 10.16 13.24 -3.52
N GLN A 323 10.61 12.15 -4.13
CA GLN A 323 11.32 11.06 -3.46
C GLN A 323 12.63 11.53 -2.83
N THR A 324 13.43 12.36 -3.52
CA THR A 324 14.66 12.94 -3.01
C THR A 324 14.37 13.90 -1.84
N ILE A 325 13.35 14.72 -1.97
CA ILE A 325 12.94 15.63 -0.89
C ILE A 325 12.53 14.83 0.36
N GLN A 326 11.65 13.86 0.22
CA GLN A 326 11.13 13.05 1.33
C GLN A 326 12.18 12.10 1.91
N GLY A 327 12.88 11.37 1.05
CA GLY A 327 13.81 10.31 1.47
C GLY A 327 15.15 10.85 2.00
N TRP A 328 15.59 12.02 1.53
CA TRP A 328 16.91 12.53 1.84
C TRP A 328 16.93 13.95 2.41
N MET A 329 16.29 14.94 1.77
CA MET A 329 16.38 16.33 2.23
C MET A 329 15.72 16.55 3.59
N LEU A 330 14.56 15.93 3.84
CA LEU A 330 13.91 15.99 5.16
C LEU A 330 14.78 15.32 6.24
N LYS A 331 15.42 14.19 5.93
CA LYS A 331 16.37 13.55 6.85
C LYS A 331 17.55 14.48 7.14
N LYS A 332 18.09 15.13 6.12
CA LYS A 332 19.21 16.09 6.25
C LYS A 332 18.80 17.30 7.10
N TYR A 333 17.62 17.85 6.87
CA TYR A 333 17.08 18.92 7.71
C TYR A 333 17.02 18.48 9.18
N TYR A 334 16.34 17.34 9.45
CA TYR A 334 16.17 16.83 10.80
C TYR A 334 17.50 16.57 11.51
N VAL A 335 18.43 15.89 10.85
CA VAL A 335 19.73 15.56 11.41
C VAL A 335 20.52 16.82 11.77
N ASN A 336 20.51 17.85 10.89
CA ASN A 336 21.21 19.10 11.18
C ASN A 336 20.54 19.89 12.31
N MET A 337 19.22 19.84 12.44
CA MET A 337 18.51 20.42 13.59
C MET A 337 18.95 19.74 14.90
N MET A 338 18.98 18.42 14.93
CA MET A 338 19.38 17.64 16.10
C MET A 338 20.87 17.82 16.43
N ALA A 339 21.73 18.05 15.44
CA ALA A 339 23.13 18.35 15.59
C ALA A 339 23.40 19.80 16.04
N GLY A 340 22.39 20.65 16.21
CA GLY A 340 22.54 22.06 16.53
C GLY A 340 23.09 22.93 15.38
N ARG A 341 23.13 22.38 14.15
CA ARG A 341 23.65 23.10 12.95
C ARG A 341 22.51 23.90 12.30
N ILE A 342 21.98 24.88 13.03
CA ILE A 342 20.74 25.60 12.71
C ILE A 342 20.82 26.29 11.35
N ASP A 343 21.93 26.92 11.00
CA ASP A 343 22.07 27.60 9.70
C ASP A 343 22.03 26.63 8.53
N THR A 344 22.66 25.46 8.68
CA THR A 344 22.57 24.39 7.66
C THR A 344 21.15 23.86 7.54
N ALA A 345 20.49 23.61 8.66
CA ALA A 345 19.09 23.16 8.67
C ALA A 345 18.17 24.18 8.00
N ARG A 346 18.35 25.48 8.32
CA ARG A 346 17.59 26.58 7.69
C ARG A 346 17.82 26.61 6.17
N ALA A 347 19.08 26.50 5.72
CA ALA A 347 19.38 26.47 4.30
C ALA A 347 18.69 25.28 3.59
N VAL A 348 18.70 24.10 4.22
CA VAL A 348 18.01 22.92 3.69
C VAL A 348 16.50 23.12 3.65
N SER A 349 15.90 23.73 4.69
CA SER A 349 14.46 23.99 4.71
C SER A 349 14.05 24.96 3.59
N VAL A 350 14.84 25.98 3.31
CA VAL A 350 14.61 26.88 2.17
C VAL A 350 14.64 26.10 0.85
N GLN A 351 15.66 25.26 0.63
CA GLN A 351 15.73 24.43 -0.57
C GLN A 351 14.52 23.48 -0.71
N ILE A 352 14.06 22.91 0.41
CA ILE A 352 12.85 22.07 0.39
C ILE A 352 11.66 22.88 -0.09
N VAL A 353 11.43 24.06 0.47
CA VAL A 353 10.31 24.93 0.10
C VAL A 353 10.41 25.36 -1.36
N GLU A 354 11.60 25.78 -1.81
CA GLU A 354 11.84 26.22 -3.19
C GLU A 354 11.54 25.14 -4.24
N HIS A 355 11.82 23.89 -3.91
CA HIS A 355 11.69 22.78 -4.88
C HIS A 355 10.42 21.96 -4.71
N LEU A 356 9.75 22.05 -3.56
CA LEU A 356 8.64 21.14 -3.22
C LEU A 356 7.46 21.28 -4.19
N ASP A 357 7.03 22.48 -4.50
CA ASP A 357 5.89 22.71 -5.41
C ASP A 357 6.20 22.22 -6.83
N SER A 358 7.42 22.53 -7.31
CA SER A 358 7.90 22.03 -8.59
C SER A 358 7.99 20.50 -8.63
N ALA A 359 8.47 19.87 -7.56
CA ALA A 359 8.58 18.42 -7.44
C ALA A 359 7.19 17.75 -7.40
N ILE A 360 6.26 18.31 -6.64
CA ILE A 360 4.86 17.84 -6.61
C ILE A 360 4.20 17.98 -7.99
N THR A 361 4.39 19.12 -8.63
CA THR A 361 3.82 19.38 -9.98
C THR A 361 4.43 18.43 -11.01
N LYS A 362 5.75 18.21 -10.97
CA LYS A 362 6.45 17.26 -11.85
C LYS A 362 5.93 15.84 -11.62
N GLN A 363 5.78 15.42 -10.35
CA GLN A 363 5.28 14.11 -9.99
C GLN A 363 3.84 13.91 -10.48
N ARG A 364 2.94 14.85 -10.20
CA ARG A 364 1.54 14.81 -10.67
C ARG A 364 1.45 14.72 -12.19
N ARG A 365 2.30 15.49 -12.88
CA ARG A 365 2.36 15.44 -14.35
C ARG A 365 2.85 14.08 -14.84
N GLN A 366 3.86 13.50 -14.20
CA GLN A 366 4.36 12.18 -14.54
C GLN A 366 3.31 11.10 -14.27
N ASP A 367 2.67 11.15 -13.10
CA ASP A 367 1.58 10.23 -12.74
C ASP A 367 0.43 10.31 -13.74
N ALA A 368 0.04 11.52 -14.16
CA ALA A 368 -1.01 11.71 -15.18
C ALA A 368 -0.58 11.17 -16.57
N ILE A 369 0.69 11.32 -16.94
CA ILE A 369 1.22 10.76 -18.19
C ILE A 369 1.22 9.22 -18.11
N ASP A 370 1.64 8.65 -16.99
CA ASP A 370 1.66 7.21 -16.77
C ASP A 370 0.23 6.62 -16.74
N GLU A 371 -0.71 7.31 -16.09
CA GLU A 371 -2.14 6.93 -16.12
C GLU A 371 -2.73 6.99 -17.53
N GLU A 372 -2.44 8.04 -18.28
CA GLU A 372 -2.93 8.15 -19.65
C GLU A 372 -2.30 7.08 -20.55
N ALA A 373 -1.01 6.79 -20.39
CA ALA A 373 -0.33 5.72 -21.11
C ALA A 373 -0.94 4.34 -20.81
N VAL A 374 -1.25 4.06 -19.54
CA VAL A 374 -1.95 2.84 -19.13
C VAL A 374 -3.34 2.78 -19.76
N ARG A 375 -4.11 3.86 -19.69
CA ARG A 375 -5.45 3.96 -20.27
C ARG A 375 -5.46 3.74 -21.79
N LEU A 376 -4.49 4.33 -22.49
CA LEU A 376 -4.33 4.12 -23.94
C LEU A 376 -3.99 2.67 -24.25
N LYS A 377 -3.08 2.05 -23.48
CA LYS A 377 -2.71 0.63 -23.70
C LYS A 377 -3.86 -0.32 -23.35
N GLU A 378 -4.62 -0.04 -22.30
CA GLU A 378 -5.84 -0.81 -21.97
C GLU A 378 -6.89 -0.68 -23.09
N ALA A 379 -7.08 0.52 -23.64
CA ALA A 379 -7.99 0.73 -24.75
C ALA A 379 -7.52 0.00 -26.03
N GLU A 380 -6.22 0.02 -26.33
CA GLU A 380 -5.61 -0.73 -27.42
C GLU A 380 -5.83 -2.24 -27.24
N MET A 381 -5.49 -2.80 -26.07
CA MET A 381 -5.71 -4.21 -25.76
C MET A 381 -7.21 -4.61 -25.83
N ALA A 382 -8.10 -3.72 -25.39
CA ALA A 382 -9.54 -3.94 -25.49
C ALA A 382 -10.01 -3.94 -26.95
N ALA A 383 -9.47 -3.05 -27.78
CA ALA A 383 -9.76 -2.99 -29.21
C ALA A 383 -9.23 -4.23 -29.95
N GLU A 384 -8.00 -4.66 -29.62
CA GLU A 384 -7.42 -5.91 -30.16
C GLU A 384 -8.28 -7.14 -29.79
N LYS A 385 -8.70 -7.20 -28.52
CA LYS A 385 -9.59 -8.27 -28.04
C LYS A 385 -10.94 -8.24 -28.78
N GLU A 386 -11.54 -7.07 -28.93
CA GLU A 386 -12.77 -6.92 -29.69
C GLU A 386 -12.59 -7.31 -31.16
N GLN A 387 -11.46 -6.95 -31.76
CA GLN A 387 -11.14 -7.31 -33.14
C GLN A 387 -10.95 -8.83 -33.30
N MET A 388 -10.23 -9.48 -32.36
CA MET A 388 -10.09 -10.95 -32.33
C MET A 388 -11.43 -11.64 -32.10
N GLU A 389 -12.26 -11.14 -31.15
CA GLU A 389 -13.60 -11.65 -30.92
C GLU A 389 -14.49 -11.47 -32.17
N ARG A 390 -14.35 -10.33 -32.88
CA ARG A 390 -15.04 -10.08 -34.15
C ARG A 390 -14.56 -11.01 -35.26
N GLN A 391 -13.26 -11.27 -35.38
CA GLN A 391 -12.71 -12.27 -36.32
C GLN A 391 -13.15 -13.68 -35.97
N GLN A 392 -13.10 -14.07 -34.71
CA GLN A 392 -13.63 -15.35 -34.26
C GLN A 392 -15.13 -15.46 -34.49
N TRP A 393 -15.85 -14.36 -34.36
CA TRP A 393 -17.27 -14.28 -34.66
C TRP A 393 -17.53 -14.47 -36.17
N TRP A 394 -16.71 -13.82 -37.04
CA TRP A 394 -16.79 -14.02 -38.50
C TRP A 394 -16.39 -15.43 -38.94
N THR A 395 -15.37 -16.02 -38.34
CA THR A 395 -15.00 -17.41 -38.60
C THR A 395 -16.05 -18.39 -38.11
N ARG A 396 -16.63 -18.13 -36.90
CA ARG A 396 -17.79 -18.90 -36.40
C ARG A 396 -19.02 -18.73 -37.30
N LEU A 397 -19.25 -17.53 -37.83
CA LEU A 397 -20.31 -17.27 -38.81
C LEU A 397 -20.04 -17.99 -40.11
N ALA A 398 -18.82 -18.02 -40.62
CA ALA A 398 -18.49 -18.77 -41.85
C ALA A 398 -18.67 -20.26 -41.65
N VAL A 399 -18.23 -20.82 -40.53
CA VAL A 399 -18.47 -22.21 -40.14
C VAL A 399 -19.97 -22.47 -39.90
N MET A 400 -20.65 -21.55 -39.25
CA MET A 400 -22.10 -21.64 -39.06
C MET A 400 -22.88 -21.51 -40.39
N ALA A 401 -22.40 -20.65 -41.30
CA ALA A 401 -23.04 -20.54 -42.64
C ALA A 401 -22.95 -21.85 -43.43
N VAL A 402 -21.81 -22.54 -43.32
CA VAL A 402 -21.63 -23.88 -43.92
C VAL A 402 -22.52 -24.93 -43.23
N LEU A 403 -22.59 -24.87 -41.88
CA LEU A 403 -23.47 -25.74 -41.10
C LEU A 403 -24.94 -25.39 -41.30
N ILE A 404 -25.27 -24.10 -41.47
CA ILE A 404 -26.62 -23.62 -41.77
C ILE A 404 -27.02 -24.04 -43.20
N LEU A 405 -26.09 -24.00 -44.18
CA LEU A 405 -26.37 -24.51 -45.52
C LEU A 405 -26.68 -26.04 -45.50
N ALA A 406 -25.93 -26.77 -44.68
CA ALA A 406 -26.17 -28.19 -44.43
C ALA A 406 -27.48 -28.43 -43.66
N LEU A 407 -27.75 -27.50 -42.68
CA LEU A 407 -28.97 -27.55 -41.86
C LEU A 407 -30.22 -27.04 -42.60
N VAL A 408 -30.06 -26.06 -43.51
CA VAL A 408 -31.17 -25.60 -44.39
C VAL A 408 -31.65 -26.72 -45.30
N ILE A 409 -30.73 -27.56 -45.80
CA ILE A 409 -31.07 -28.78 -46.54
C ILE A 409 -31.82 -29.77 -45.63
N TYR A 410 -31.45 -29.85 -44.35
CA TYR A 410 -32.13 -30.65 -43.33
C TYR A 410 -33.44 -30.00 -42.82
N ILE A 411 -33.46 -28.65 -42.65
CA ILE A 411 -34.58 -27.87 -42.14
C ILE A 411 -35.69 -27.66 -43.17
N PHE A 412 -35.37 -27.70 -44.46
CA PHE A 412 -36.40 -27.75 -45.51
C PHE A 412 -37.33 -28.96 -45.34
N VAL A 413 -36.82 -30.01 -44.69
CA VAL A 413 -37.57 -31.21 -44.31
C VAL A 413 -38.35 -31.03 -42.95
N ARG A 414 -37.91 -30.13 -42.09
CA ARG A 414 -38.48 -29.95 -40.75
C ARG A 414 -39.11 -28.56 -40.46
N SER A 415 -39.29 -27.72 -41.46
CA SER A 415 -39.62 -26.28 -41.32
C SER A 415 -40.95 -25.90 -40.63
N ARG A 416 -41.77 -26.85 -40.24
CA ARG A 416 -43.02 -26.54 -39.55
C ARG A 416 -42.93 -26.48 -38.01
N MET A 417 -41.86 -26.94 -37.37
CA MET A 417 -41.73 -26.92 -35.90
C MET A 417 -40.90 -25.76 -35.32
N ALA A 418 -40.05 -25.13 -36.11
CA ALA A 418 -39.06 -24.11 -35.61
C ALA A 418 -39.66 -22.70 -35.38
N ALA A 419 -40.80 -22.37 -35.97
CA ALA A 419 -41.34 -20.98 -35.88
C ALA A 419 -41.84 -20.56 -34.48
N ARG A 420 -42.11 -21.50 -33.58
CA ARG A 420 -42.55 -21.21 -32.21
C ARG A 420 -41.43 -21.00 -31.22
N LEU A 421 -40.20 -21.51 -31.50
CA LEU A 421 -39.07 -21.42 -30.59
C LEU A 421 -38.32 -20.08 -30.71
N LYS A 422 -38.41 -19.43 -31.86
CA LYS A 422 -37.70 -18.20 -32.16
C LYS A 422 -38.14 -16.98 -31.33
N LYS A 423 -39.46 -16.89 -31.03
CA LYS A 423 -39.99 -15.75 -30.25
C LYS A 423 -39.62 -15.74 -28.77
N ALA A 424 -39.33 -16.90 -28.18
CA ALA A 424 -38.94 -16.97 -26.76
C ALA A 424 -37.45 -16.62 -26.52
N HIS A 425 -36.63 -16.82 -27.55
CA HIS A 425 -35.18 -16.61 -27.41
C HIS A 425 -34.73 -15.13 -27.49
N GLU A 426 -35.50 -14.33 -28.24
CA GLU A 426 -35.22 -12.89 -28.42
C GLU A 426 -35.56 -12.09 -27.14
N ALA A 427 -36.58 -12.49 -26.39
CA ALA A 427 -36.94 -11.81 -25.13
C ALA A 427 -35.92 -12.06 -24.00
N LEU A 428 -35.24 -13.21 -24.02
CA LEU A 428 -34.26 -13.56 -22.98
C LEU A 428 -32.91 -12.85 -23.17
N LYS A 429 -32.55 -12.59 -24.44
CA LYS A 429 -31.24 -11.94 -24.76
C LYS A 429 -31.20 -10.48 -24.30
N VAL A 430 -32.31 -9.75 -24.48
CA VAL A 430 -32.37 -8.32 -24.05
C VAL A 430 -32.27 -8.15 -22.53
N ALA A 431 -32.78 -9.13 -21.77
CA ALA A 431 -32.73 -9.08 -20.31
C ALA A 431 -31.31 -9.38 -19.77
N TYR A 432 -30.50 -10.20 -20.47
CA TYR A 432 -29.14 -10.53 -20.04
C TYR A 432 -28.14 -9.38 -20.25
N ASP A 433 -28.22 -8.71 -21.41
CA ASP A 433 -27.32 -7.60 -21.75
C ASP A 433 -27.52 -6.40 -20.79
N GLN A 434 -28.75 -6.15 -20.32
CA GLN A 434 -29.02 -5.10 -19.33
C GLN A 434 -28.51 -5.44 -17.91
N LEU A 435 -28.44 -6.73 -17.56
CA LEU A 435 -27.97 -7.15 -16.25
C LEU A 435 -26.44 -7.05 -16.15
N GLU A 436 -25.71 -7.40 -17.20
CA GLU A 436 -24.23 -7.37 -17.24
C GLU A 436 -23.68 -5.95 -17.15
N GLU A 437 -24.29 -4.99 -17.87
CA GLU A 437 -23.90 -3.57 -17.82
C GLU A 437 -24.09 -2.97 -16.42
N THR A 438 -25.23 -3.29 -15.77
CA THR A 438 -25.55 -2.76 -14.44
C THR A 438 -24.59 -3.30 -13.36
N THR A 439 -24.20 -4.58 -13.49
CA THR A 439 -23.30 -5.22 -12.52
C THR A 439 -21.87 -4.68 -12.62
N SER A 440 -21.37 -4.47 -13.84
CA SER A 440 -20.03 -3.91 -14.08
C SER A 440 -19.88 -2.48 -13.55
N ILE A 441 -20.91 -1.64 -13.71
CA ILE A 441 -20.91 -0.27 -13.17
C ILE A 441 -20.88 -0.28 -11.64
N LYS A 442 -21.65 -1.18 -11.03
CA LYS A 442 -21.72 -1.29 -9.57
C LYS A 442 -20.37 -1.70 -8.96
N GLU A 443 -19.74 -2.74 -9.50
CA GLU A 443 -18.43 -3.23 -9.03
C GLU A 443 -17.33 -2.17 -9.15
N ARG A 444 -17.35 -1.38 -10.22
CA ARG A 444 -16.43 -0.27 -10.41
C ARG A 444 -16.62 0.82 -9.36
N MET A 445 -17.86 1.23 -9.11
CA MET A 445 -18.18 2.24 -8.09
C MET A 445 -17.77 1.79 -6.69
N GLU A 446 -18.03 0.54 -6.32
CA GLU A 446 -17.63 -0.02 -5.03
C GLU A 446 -16.09 -0.05 -4.88
N SER A 447 -15.37 -0.33 -5.96
CA SER A 447 -13.90 -0.30 -5.96
C SER A 447 -13.33 1.10 -5.78
N GLU A 448 -13.89 2.11 -6.45
CA GLU A 448 -13.49 3.50 -6.35
C GLU A 448 -13.75 4.05 -4.93
N LEU A 449 -14.89 3.72 -4.34
CA LEU A 449 -15.23 4.12 -2.96
C LEU A 449 -14.31 3.46 -1.93
N ARG A 450 -13.91 2.20 -2.13
CA ARG A 450 -12.94 1.53 -1.24
C ARG A 450 -11.57 2.19 -1.28
N ILE A 451 -11.13 2.65 -2.44
CA ILE A 451 -9.87 3.43 -2.57
C ILE A 451 -9.99 4.75 -1.80
N ALA A 452 -11.12 5.46 -1.96
CA ALA A 452 -11.39 6.71 -1.24
C ALA A 452 -11.35 6.50 0.28
N ARG A 453 -11.94 5.41 0.79
CA ARG A 453 -11.88 5.04 2.21
C ARG A 453 -10.45 4.86 2.71
N ASN A 454 -9.61 4.14 1.96
CA ASN A 454 -8.23 3.90 2.37
C ASN A 454 -7.41 5.20 2.42
N ILE A 455 -7.67 6.13 1.49
CA ILE A 455 -7.06 7.45 1.51
C ILE A 455 -7.51 8.22 2.75
N GLN A 456 -8.80 8.25 3.03
CA GLN A 456 -9.37 8.94 4.19
C GLN A 456 -8.80 8.38 5.50
N MET A 457 -8.81 7.05 5.67
CA MET A 457 -8.29 6.39 6.88
C MET A 457 -6.78 6.62 7.09
N SER A 458 -6.04 6.91 6.02
CA SER A 458 -4.63 7.29 6.14
C SER A 458 -4.40 8.71 6.67
N MET A 459 -5.44 9.55 6.73
CA MET A 459 -5.36 10.92 7.24
C MET A 459 -5.58 11.00 8.74
N VAL A 460 -6.15 9.97 9.36
CA VAL A 460 -6.33 9.87 10.80
C VAL A 460 -5.17 9.11 11.44
N PRO A 461 -4.67 9.55 12.60
CA PRO A 461 -3.58 8.88 13.30
C PRO A 461 -3.95 7.45 13.70
N SER A 462 -3.12 6.50 13.35
CA SER A 462 -3.22 5.09 13.80
C SER A 462 -2.22 4.72 14.88
N VAL A 463 -1.30 5.62 15.19
CA VAL A 463 -0.28 5.48 16.25
C VAL A 463 -0.42 6.67 17.19
N PHE A 464 -0.37 6.43 18.49
CA PHE A 464 -0.51 7.46 19.52
C PHE A 464 0.81 7.67 20.24
N PRO A 465 1.02 8.85 20.91
CA PRO A 465 2.26 9.16 21.57
C PRO A 465 2.57 8.18 22.71
N ASP A 466 3.75 7.57 22.69
CA ASP A 466 4.27 6.76 23.80
C ASP A 466 5.13 7.66 24.71
N ILE A 467 4.44 8.38 25.62
CA ILE A 467 5.03 9.31 26.55
C ILE A 467 4.67 8.88 27.97
N LYS A 468 5.67 8.82 28.84
CA LYS A 468 5.45 8.47 30.25
C LYS A 468 4.47 9.42 30.89
N GLY A 469 3.36 8.91 31.36
CA GLY A 469 2.30 9.69 32.03
C GLY A 469 1.16 10.15 31.11
N LEU A 470 1.26 9.92 29.80
CA LEU A 470 0.19 10.14 28.84
C LEU A 470 -0.32 8.80 28.31
N ASP A 471 -1.61 8.58 28.40
CA ASP A 471 -2.31 7.46 27.76
C ASP A 471 -3.42 8.04 26.89
N MET A 472 -3.33 7.84 25.58
CA MET A 472 -4.25 8.39 24.59
C MET A 472 -4.61 7.32 23.56
N TYR A 473 -5.88 7.23 23.25
CA TYR A 473 -6.38 6.35 22.21
C TYR A 473 -7.63 6.94 21.55
N ALA A 474 -7.76 6.74 20.23
CA ALA A 474 -8.96 7.10 19.48
C ALA A 474 -9.31 6.02 18.46
N SER A 475 -10.58 5.97 18.11
CA SER A 475 -11.13 5.03 17.13
C SER A 475 -12.20 5.72 16.30
N MET A 476 -12.20 5.47 14.99
CA MET A 476 -13.22 5.93 14.04
C MET A 476 -13.70 4.76 13.19
N THR A 477 -15.01 4.65 13.06
CA THR A 477 -15.67 3.62 12.24
C THR A 477 -16.70 4.30 11.34
N PRO A 478 -16.43 4.49 10.06
CA PRO A 478 -17.39 5.09 9.13
C PRO A 478 -18.64 4.23 8.96
N ALA A 479 -19.81 4.88 8.89
CA ALA A 479 -21.11 4.22 8.65
C ALA A 479 -21.27 3.75 7.21
N LYS A 480 -20.62 4.41 6.26
CA LYS A 480 -20.59 4.08 4.84
C LYS A 480 -19.16 3.80 4.39
N GLU A 481 -18.96 3.71 3.08
CA GLU A 481 -17.65 3.51 2.51
C GLU A 481 -16.66 4.62 2.88
N VAL A 482 -17.12 5.86 2.98
CA VAL A 482 -16.37 7.02 3.48
C VAL A 482 -17.25 7.84 4.42
N GLY A 483 -16.65 8.45 5.43
CA GLY A 483 -17.33 9.18 6.50
C GLY A 483 -17.00 10.67 6.53
N GLY A 484 -17.72 11.41 7.39
CA GLY A 484 -17.49 12.83 7.72
C GLY A 484 -16.60 13.02 8.94
N ASP A 485 -16.59 12.06 9.84
CA ASP A 485 -15.89 12.13 11.11
C ASP A 485 -14.38 12.29 10.97
N LEU A 486 -13.79 12.91 11.96
CA LEU A 486 -12.34 13.03 12.10
C LEU A 486 -11.90 13.06 13.55
N TYR A 487 -10.71 12.56 13.79
CA TYR A 487 -9.93 12.88 14.97
C TYR A 487 -8.48 13.11 14.61
N ASN A 488 -7.80 13.91 15.38
CA ASN A 488 -6.37 14.11 15.17
C ASN A 488 -5.68 14.60 16.45
N TYR A 489 -4.36 14.54 16.46
CA TYR A 489 -3.55 15.14 17.50
C TYR A 489 -2.24 15.68 16.93
N LEU A 490 -1.65 16.60 17.65
CA LEU A 490 -0.32 17.14 17.37
C LEU A 490 0.41 17.41 18.69
N LEU A 491 1.58 16.81 18.86
CA LEU A 491 2.43 17.02 20.01
C LEU A 491 3.56 17.97 19.66
N LEU A 492 3.69 19.06 20.42
CA LEU A 492 4.76 20.06 20.31
C LEU A 492 5.43 20.27 21.68
N GLY A 493 6.54 19.58 21.91
CA GLY A 493 7.16 19.54 23.24
C GLY A 493 6.20 18.96 24.29
N ASP A 494 5.89 19.74 25.32
CA ASP A 494 4.95 19.34 26.37
C ASP A 494 3.49 19.75 26.09
N LYS A 495 3.22 20.35 24.93
CA LYS A 495 1.88 20.76 24.51
C LYS A 495 1.27 19.73 23.57
N LEU A 496 0.11 19.20 23.92
CA LEU A 496 -0.65 18.28 23.09
C LEU A 496 -1.93 18.96 22.60
N TYR A 497 -2.03 19.18 21.29
CA TYR A 497 -3.27 19.50 20.61
C TYR A 497 -4.01 18.22 20.27
N PHE A 498 -5.30 18.18 20.48
CA PHE A 498 -6.14 17.03 20.11
C PHE A 498 -7.54 17.48 19.74
N SER A 499 -8.12 16.83 18.76
CA SER A 499 -9.41 17.22 18.19
C SER A 499 -10.25 16.03 17.80
N VAL A 500 -11.56 16.20 17.90
CA VAL A 500 -12.59 15.32 17.35
C VAL A 500 -13.60 16.21 16.63
N GLY A 501 -14.08 15.79 15.49
CA GLY A 501 -15.09 16.53 14.73
C GLY A 501 -15.94 15.63 13.87
N ASP A 502 -17.14 16.11 13.54
CA ASP A 502 -18.06 15.49 12.61
C ASP A 502 -18.52 16.51 11.56
N VAL A 503 -18.43 16.12 10.31
CA VAL A 503 -18.80 16.95 9.16
C VAL A 503 -20.24 16.67 8.77
N SER A 504 -21.01 17.72 8.61
CA SER A 504 -22.41 17.65 8.15
C SER A 504 -22.55 16.84 6.87
N GLY A 505 -23.50 15.91 6.84
CA GLY A 505 -23.76 15.05 5.68
C GLY A 505 -22.91 13.79 5.67
N LYS A 506 -22.97 13.00 4.59
CA LYS A 506 -22.33 11.67 4.52
C LYS A 506 -21.74 11.38 3.14
N GLY A 507 -20.79 10.47 3.10
CA GLY A 507 -20.18 10.01 1.86
C GLY A 507 -19.09 10.95 1.33
N VAL A 508 -18.89 10.95 0.01
CA VAL A 508 -17.72 11.62 -0.62
C VAL A 508 -17.62 13.11 -0.32
N PRO A 509 -18.69 13.92 -0.37
CA PRO A 509 -18.58 15.35 -0.04
C PRO A 509 -18.10 15.58 1.40
N ALA A 510 -18.68 14.87 2.38
CA ALA A 510 -18.29 14.98 3.77
C ALA A 510 -16.83 14.56 4.00
N SER A 511 -16.40 13.48 3.36
CA SER A 511 -15.02 13.00 3.46
C SER A 511 -13.98 13.98 2.89
N LEU A 512 -14.33 14.73 1.85
CA LEU A 512 -13.46 15.77 1.30
C LEU A 512 -13.37 16.99 2.21
N PHE A 513 -14.48 17.40 2.81
CA PHE A 513 -14.51 18.49 3.78
C PHE A 513 -13.74 18.12 5.06
N MET A 514 -13.89 16.88 5.52
CA MET A 514 -13.10 16.29 6.61
C MET A 514 -11.59 16.40 6.35
N ALA A 515 -11.16 16.08 5.14
CA ALA A 515 -9.75 16.16 4.77
C ALA A 515 -9.22 17.60 4.82
N GLN A 516 -10.03 18.58 4.39
CA GLN A 516 -9.69 20.01 4.49
C GLN A 516 -9.60 20.45 5.96
N ALA A 517 -10.60 20.13 6.77
CA ALA A 517 -10.61 20.45 8.20
C ALA A 517 -9.39 19.86 8.93
N THR A 518 -9.08 18.59 8.68
CA THR A 518 -7.90 17.91 9.24
C THR A 518 -6.58 18.62 8.86
N ARG A 519 -6.43 19.02 7.61
CA ARG A 519 -5.21 19.70 7.14
C ARG A 519 -5.07 21.10 7.72
N LEU A 520 -6.17 21.85 7.82
CA LEU A 520 -6.18 23.17 8.42
C LEU A 520 -5.82 23.09 9.92
N PHE A 521 -6.45 22.19 10.66
CA PHE A 521 -6.12 21.97 12.07
C PHE A 521 -4.61 21.73 12.26
N LEU A 522 -4.06 20.72 11.57
CA LEU A 522 -2.63 20.37 11.71
C LEU A 522 -1.68 21.50 11.28
N THR A 523 -2.11 22.34 10.35
CA THR A 523 -1.30 23.46 9.86
C THR A 523 -1.31 24.62 10.87
N LEU A 524 -2.45 24.91 11.45
CA LEU A 524 -2.61 26.00 12.41
C LEU A 524 -2.05 25.63 13.79
N ALA A 525 -2.27 24.41 14.25
CA ALA A 525 -1.73 23.92 15.51
C ALA A 525 -0.19 23.95 15.56
N LYS A 526 0.48 23.71 14.41
CA LYS A 526 1.96 23.87 14.29
C LYS A 526 2.45 25.30 14.53
N GLN A 527 1.58 26.29 14.44
CA GLN A 527 1.90 27.69 14.71
C GLN A 527 1.72 28.05 16.16
N GLU A 528 1.44 27.09 17.02
CA GLU A 528 1.21 27.23 18.47
C GLU A 528 0.09 28.20 18.85
N MET A 529 -0.95 28.30 18.01
CA MET A 529 -2.11 29.12 18.25
C MET A 529 -2.99 28.52 19.35
N SER A 530 -3.79 29.34 20.02
CA SER A 530 -4.81 28.87 20.96
C SER A 530 -5.93 28.10 20.25
N PRO A 531 -6.64 27.19 20.94
CA PRO A 531 -7.79 26.48 20.36
C PRO A 531 -8.84 27.38 19.74
N ALA A 532 -9.18 28.48 20.40
CA ALA A 532 -10.14 29.46 19.87
C ALA A 532 -9.66 30.13 18.58
N GLU A 533 -8.39 30.54 18.53
CA GLU A 533 -7.81 31.14 17.36
C GLU A 533 -7.72 30.16 16.18
N ILE A 534 -7.41 28.89 16.45
CA ILE A 534 -7.41 27.83 15.42
C ILE A 534 -8.83 27.66 14.87
N CYS A 535 -9.85 27.53 15.74
CA CYS A 535 -11.24 27.38 15.30
C CYS A 535 -11.72 28.60 14.49
N THR A 536 -11.38 29.81 14.90
CA THR A 536 -11.70 31.05 14.17
C THR A 536 -11.09 31.02 12.76
N ARG A 537 -9.79 30.69 12.65
CA ARG A 537 -9.12 30.62 11.34
C ARG A 537 -9.58 29.46 10.48
N MET A 538 -9.91 28.34 11.08
CA MET A 538 -10.53 27.21 10.37
C MET A 538 -11.90 27.63 9.83
N ASN A 539 -12.70 28.33 10.63
CA ASN A 539 -13.98 28.82 10.20
C ASN A 539 -13.85 29.79 9.00
N ASP A 540 -12.94 30.77 9.06
CA ASP A 540 -12.71 31.70 7.97
C ASP A 540 -12.27 31.00 6.67
N ALA A 541 -11.51 29.90 6.81
CA ALA A 541 -11.03 29.12 5.67
C ALA A 541 -12.08 28.15 5.10
N LEU A 542 -13.05 27.73 5.89
CA LEU A 542 -14.05 26.71 5.49
C LEU A 542 -15.45 27.29 5.26
N SER A 543 -15.67 28.57 5.61
CA SER A 543 -16.90 29.32 5.33
C SER A 543 -16.67 30.29 4.19
N GLY A 544 -17.68 30.56 3.39
CA GLY A 544 -17.63 31.51 2.29
C GLY A 544 -18.10 30.95 0.95
N ASP A 545 -17.84 31.69 -0.11
CA ASP A 545 -18.37 31.39 -1.46
C ASP A 545 -17.89 30.06 -2.04
N ASP A 546 -16.75 29.54 -1.57
CA ASP A 546 -16.20 28.23 -2.00
C ASP A 546 -16.90 27.04 -1.33
N ASN A 547 -17.74 27.27 -0.30
CA ASN A 547 -18.52 26.24 0.37
C ASN A 547 -19.93 26.10 -0.25
N GLU A 548 -19.98 25.77 -1.54
CA GLU A 548 -21.23 25.67 -2.32
C GLU A 548 -22.27 24.70 -1.73
N ASN A 549 -21.81 23.69 -0.97
CA ASN A 549 -22.69 22.68 -0.36
C ASN A 549 -23.15 23.06 1.05
N ASN A 550 -22.81 24.23 1.56
CA ASN A 550 -23.08 24.65 2.94
C ASN A 550 -22.64 23.61 3.99
N MET A 551 -21.49 23.00 3.75
CA MET A 551 -20.91 22.02 4.67
C MET A 551 -20.35 22.72 5.89
N PHE A 552 -20.48 22.08 7.03
CA PHE A 552 -19.89 22.54 8.27
C PHE A 552 -19.33 21.35 9.05
N VAL A 553 -18.51 21.63 10.04
CA VAL A 553 -17.98 20.59 10.93
C VAL A 553 -18.23 21.01 12.39
N THR A 554 -18.86 20.11 13.13
CA THR A 554 -18.82 20.21 14.59
C THR A 554 -17.41 19.83 15.03
N PHE A 555 -16.76 20.67 15.81
CA PHE A 555 -15.34 20.50 16.07
C PHE A 555 -14.99 20.80 17.53
N TRP A 556 -14.45 19.81 18.19
CA TRP A 556 -13.93 19.95 19.53
C TRP A 556 -12.40 19.97 19.46
N LEU A 557 -11.78 21.01 20.01
CA LEU A 557 -10.33 21.18 20.00
C LEU A 557 -9.83 21.50 21.41
N GLY A 558 -8.89 20.68 21.89
CA GLY A 558 -8.16 20.89 23.12
C GLY A 558 -6.68 21.09 22.91
N LEU A 559 -6.09 21.92 23.73
CA LEU A 559 -4.64 22.07 23.93
C LEU A 559 -4.34 21.82 25.40
N VAL A 560 -3.66 20.74 25.69
CA VAL A 560 -3.23 20.42 27.05
C VAL A 560 -1.73 20.55 27.21
N ASP A 561 -1.30 21.21 28.28
CA ASP A 561 0.06 21.19 28.76
C ASP A 561 0.27 19.91 29.59
N LEU A 562 1.07 18.99 29.10
CA LEU A 562 1.29 17.68 29.73
C LEU A 562 1.99 17.78 31.10
N THR A 563 2.71 18.89 31.36
CA THR A 563 3.42 19.11 32.62
C THR A 563 2.48 19.55 33.74
N THR A 564 1.55 20.44 33.42
CA THR A 564 0.61 20.99 34.40
C THR A 564 -0.74 20.29 34.39
N GLY A 565 -1.13 19.73 33.24
CA GLY A 565 -2.46 19.22 32.96
C GLY A 565 -3.47 20.31 32.61
N HIS A 566 -3.01 21.58 32.50
CA HIS A 566 -3.84 22.70 32.12
C HIS A 566 -4.38 22.51 30.72
N LEU A 567 -5.67 22.66 30.53
CA LEU A 567 -6.36 22.42 29.27
C LEU A 567 -7.05 23.70 28.82
N SER A 568 -6.66 24.17 27.65
CA SER A 568 -7.37 25.19 26.88
C SER A 568 -8.23 24.50 25.82
N VAL A 569 -9.47 24.92 25.67
CA VAL A 569 -10.40 24.26 24.74
C VAL A 569 -11.19 25.26 23.91
N CYS A 570 -11.65 24.80 22.77
CA CYS A 570 -12.69 25.47 21.99
C CYS A 570 -13.70 24.40 21.54
N ASN A 571 -14.95 24.55 21.96
CA ASN A 571 -16.03 23.66 21.57
C ASN A 571 -16.87 24.31 20.48
N ALA A 572 -16.72 23.88 19.25
CA ALA A 572 -17.55 24.26 18.11
C ALA A 572 -18.53 23.12 17.73
N GLY A 573 -19.09 22.43 18.73
CA GLY A 573 -19.98 21.30 18.52
C GLY A 573 -20.96 21.06 19.68
N PRO A 574 -21.96 20.20 19.48
CA PRO A 574 -23.02 19.97 20.44
C PRO A 574 -22.65 19.01 21.58
N ASN A 575 -21.74 18.04 21.38
CA ASN A 575 -21.46 16.98 22.33
C ASN A 575 -20.42 17.41 23.38
N PRO A 576 -20.83 17.60 24.65
CA PRO A 576 -19.88 17.93 25.70
C PRO A 576 -19.00 16.71 26.01
N PRO A 577 -17.69 16.90 26.26
CA PRO A 577 -16.83 15.85 26.74
C PRO A 577 -17.28 15.26 28.06
N VAL A 578 -16.93 14.01 28.33
CA VAL A 578 -17.10 13.37 29.62
C VAL A 578 -15.77 13.33 30.36
N ILE A 579 -15.78 13.72 31.62
CA ILE A 579 -14.61 13.63 32.48
C ILE A 579 -14.85 12.61 33.60
N GLY A 580 -13.88 11.76 33.85
CA GLY A 580 -13.94 10.69 34.84
C GLY A 580 -14.31 9.32 34.25
N CYS A 581 -14.04 8.30 35.06
CA CYS A 581 -14.41 6.90 34.76
C CYS A 581 -14.37 6.13 36.09
N GLY A 582 -15.45 5.39 36.36
CA GLY A 582 -15.61 4.65 37.62
C GLY A 582 -16.09 5.55 38.81
N GLY A 583 -17.31 5.30 39.26
CA GLY A 583 -17.90 6.02 40.40
C GLY A 583 -18.73 7.26 40.03
N ASP A 584 -19.10 8.03 41.06
CA ASP A 584 -20.07 9.13 40.94
C ASP A 584 -19.48 10.42 40.32
N ASP A 585 -18.16 10.52 40.20
CA ASP A 585 -17.44 11.68 39.64
C ASP A 585 -17.50 11.78 38.14
N VAL A 586 -18.13 10.83 37.46
CA VAL A 586 -18.31 10.84 36.01
C VAL A 586 -19.41 11.83 35.62
N THR A 587 -19.03 12.86 34.88
CA THR A 587 -19.94 13.93 34.48
C THR A 587 -19.60 14.51 33.11
N PHE A 588 -20.62 15.10 32.49
CA PHE A 588 -20.39 15.94 31.32
C PHE A 588 -19.72 17.25 31.73
N LEU A 589 -18.73 17.64 30.97
CA LEU A 589 -18.09 18.94 31.12
C LEU A 589 -19.05 20.03 30.61
N GLN A 590 -19.44 20.91 31.52
CA GLN A 590 -20.31 22.04 31.18
C GLN A 590 -19.47 23.08 30.43
N MET A 591 -19.84 23.36 29.22
CA MET A 591 -19.13 24.28 28.32
C MET A 591 -20.15 25.11 27.52
N GLN A 592 -19.74 26.32 27.16
CA GLN A 592 -20.53 27.15 26.22
C GLN A 592 -20.18 26.75 24.80
N PRO A 593 -21.12 26.19 24.02
CA PRO A 593 -20.84 25.81 22.65
C PRO A 593 -20.75 27.03 21.72
N ASN A 594 -19.72 27.09 20.89
CA ASN A 594 -19.73 27.95 19.73
C ASN A 594 -20.56 27.31 18.59
N VAL A 595 -20.83 28.06 17.53
CA VAL A 595 -21.42 27.49 16.33
C VAL A 595 -20.45 26.52 15.63
N PRO A 596 -20.94 25.54 14.86
CA PRO A 596 -20.06 24.69 14.07
C PRO A 596 -19.19 25.51 13.09
N ILE A 597 -17.99 25.02 12.82
CA ILE A 597 -17.04 25.63 11.91
C ILE A 597 -17.55 25.49 10.46
N GLY A 598 -17.55 26.58 9.70
CA GLY A 598 -17.98 26.63 8.30
C GLY A 598 -19.42 27.15 8.10
N VAL A 599 -20.16 27.44 9.18
CA VAL A 599 -21.55 27.93 9.09
C VAL A 599 -21.63 29.43 8.77
N LEU A 600 -20.83 30.25 9.45
CA LEU A 600 -20.89 31.71 9.35
C LEU A 600 -19.48 32.30 9.16
N PRO A 601 -19.19 32.97 8.04
CA PRO A 601 -17.88 33.61 7.85
C PRO A 601 -17.66 34.78 8.82
N GLY A 602 -16.41 35.00 9.24
CA GLY A 602 -16.01 36.10 10.12
C GLY A 602 -16.44 35.96 11.56
N MET A 603 -16.83 34.75 12.01
CA MET A 603 -17.20 34.46 13.39
C MET A 603 -15.96 34.22 14.22
N GLU A 604 -15.80 34.93 15.34
CA GLU A 604 -14.78 34.67 16.34
C GLU A 604 -15.26 33.59 17.31
N PHE A 605 -14.40 32.64 17.62
CA PHE A 605 -14.69 31.55 18.53
C PHE A 605 -14.14 31.85 19.91
N GLU A 606 -14.90 31.52 20.92
CA GLU A 606 -14.51 31.70 22.33
C GLU A 606 -13.91 30.39 22.84
N GLY A 607 -12.84 30.49 23.59
CA GLY A 607 -12.19 29.37 24.27
C GLY A 607 -12.46 29.38 25.78
N GLU A 608 -12.34 28.21 26.37
CA GLU A 608 -12.42 28.03 27.82
C GLU A 608 -11.16 27.37 28.36
N GLU A 609 -10.90 27.58 29.63
CA GLU A 609 -9.71 27.09 30.33
C GLU A 609 -10.12 26.20 31.51
N MET A 610 -9.37 25.12 31.70
CA MET A 610 -9.51 24.24 32.84
C MET A 610 -8.16 24.08 33.53
N ASP A 611 -8.13 24.26 34.85
CA ASP A 611 -6.88 24.27 35.62
C ASP A 611 -6.07 22.97 35.44
N THR A 612 -6.73 21.82 35.49
CA THR A 612 -6.06 20.53 35.22
C THR A 612 -7.03 19.39 34.93
N ILE A 613 -6.64 18.51 34.03
CA ILE A 613 -7.32 17.24 33.74
C ILE A 613 -6.51 16.02 34.23
N LYS A 614 -5.40 16.25 34.96
CA LYS A 614 -4.58 15.16 35.49
C LYS A 614 -5.38 14.23 36.42
N GLY A 615 -5.07 12.93 36.29
CA GLY A 615 -5.63 11.88 37.13
C GLY A 615 -7.06 11.49 36.79
N ARG A 616 -7.67 12.07 35.76
CA ARG A 616 -9.02 11.73 35.30
C ARG A 616 -9.04 11.48 33.80
N PRO A 617 -9.67 10.39 33.33
CA PRO A 617 -9.91 10.19 31.92
C PRO A 617 -10.78 11.30 31.34
N PHE A 618 -10.39 11.78 30.17
CA PHE A 618 -11.10 12.78 29.40
C PHE A 618 -11.57 12.14 28.11
N PHE A 619 -12.88 12.06 27.89
CA PHE A 619 -13.49 11.33 26.81
C PHE A 619 -14.31 12.24 25.91
N ILE A 620 -14.04 12.18 24.60
CA ILE A 620 -14.71 12.97 23.56
C ILE A 620 -15.26 12.00 22.53
N TYR A 621 -16.41 12.33 21.96
CA TYR A 621 -17.08 11.47 20.98
C TYR A 621 -17.93 12.30 20.02
N THR A 622 -18.25 11.73 18.85
CA THR A 622 -19.24 12.25 17.91
C THR A 622 -20.62 11.67 18.19
N ASP A 623 -21.67 12.30 17.64
CA ASP A 623 -23.05 11.92 17.87
C ASP A 623 -23.40 10.50 17.44
N GLY A 624 -22.63 9.92 16.50
CA GLY A 624 -22.75 8.51 16.14
C GLY A 624 -22.54 7.52 17.29
N LEU A 625 -22.12 7.99 18.50
CA LEU A 625 -22.10 7.18 19.70
C LEU A 625 -23.46 7.19 20.40
N ASN A 626 -23.93 8.37 20.81
CA ASN A 626 -25.15 8.50 21.63
C ASN A 626 -26.44 8.36 20.80
N GLU A 627 -26.38 8.69 19.50
CA GLU A 627 -27.47 8.53 18.55
C GLU A 627 -27.43 7.19 17.79
N ALA A 628 -26.54 6.26 18.17
CA ALA A 628 -26.53 4.92 17.60
C ALA A 628 -27.89 4.21 17.82
N GLU A 629 -28.59 3.93 16.73
CA GLU A 629 -29.92 3.30 16.76
C GLU A 629 -29.84 1.77 16.77
N ASN A 630 -30.73 1.12 17.52
CA ASN A 630 -31.00 -0.30 17.41
C ASN A 630 -32.07 -0.60 16.31
N LYS A 631 -32.47 -1.86 16.17
CA LYS A 631 -33.51 -2.26 15.19
C LYS A 631 -34.88 -1.67 15.48
N GLU A 632 -35.14 -1.31 16.71
CA GLU A 632 -36.37 -0.68 17.21
C GLU A 632 -36.34 0.85 17.07
N LYS A 633 -35.26 1.41 16.55
CA LYS A 633 -35.03 2.85 16.40
C LYS A 633 -34.87 3.59 17.75
N GLU A 634 -34.39 2.90 18.76
CA GLU A 634 -34.04 3.51 20.04
C GLU A 634 -32.55 3.89 20.02
N GLU A 635 -32.23 5.10 20.47
CA GLU A 635 -30.88 5.61 20.54
C GLU A 635 -30.11 5.03 21.74
N PHE A 636 -28.80 4.93 21.62
CA PHE A 636 -27.92 4.52 22.70
C PHE A 636 -28.00 5.45 23.90
N SER A 637 -28.08 6.72 23.67
CA SER A 637 -28.28 7.85 24.56
C SER A 637 -27.11 8.22 25.48
N ASP A 638 -27.05 9.52 25.85
CA ASP A 638 -26.07 10.06 26.80
C ASP A 638 -26.23 9.47 28.21
N ALA A 639 -27.45 9.13 28.61
CA ALA A 639 -27.73 8.52 29.91
C ALA A 639 -27.05 7.15 30.03
N ARG A 640 -27.14 6.34 28.97
CA ARG A 640 -26.48 5.03 28.92
C ARG A 640 -24.96 5.15 28.85
N LEU A 641 -24.43 6.12 28.10
CA LEU A 641 -23.00 6.41 28.08
C LEU A 641 -22.46 6.69 29.51
N ILE A 642 -23.10 7.60 30.23
CA ILE A 642 -22.70 7.94 31.60
C ILE A 642 -22.82 6.75 32.54
N GLU A 643 -23.89 5.96 32.44
CA GLU A 643 -24.07 4.73 33.23
C GLU A 643 -22.93 3.74 33.02
N ILE A 644 -22.55 3.49 31.77
CA ILE A 644 -21.46 2.59 31.44
C ILE A 644 -20.12 3.11 31.97
N LEU A 645 -19.85 4.41 31.81
CA LEU A 645 -18.63 5.03 32.30
C LEU A 645 -18.51 5.00 33.80
N ARG A 646 -19.60 5.22 34.54
CA ARG A 646 -19.65 5.09 36.01
C ARG A 646 -19.36 3.68 36.48
N ASN A 647 -19.87 2.69 35.78
CA ASN A 647 -19.69 1.27 36.10
C ASN A 647 -18.40 0.67 35.53
N THR A 648 -17.53 1.48 34.91
CA THR A 648 -16.29 1.01 34.30
C THR A 648 -15.08 1.50 35.08
N SER A 649 -14.23 0.57 35.54
CA SER A 649 -12.94 0.94 36.12
C SER A 649 -11.97 1.31 34.99
N PHE A 650 -11.36 2.48 35.08
CA PHE A 650 -10.37 2.91 34.12
C PHE A 650 -9.09 2.08 34.23
N SER A 651 -8.65 1.51 33.13
CA SER A 651 -7.40 0.75 33.04
C SER A 651 -6.46 1.31 31.95
N SER A 652 -7.02 1.70 30.81
CA SER A 652 -6.33 2.42 29.75
C SER A 652 -7.34 3.08 28.81
N SER A 653 -6.90 4.12 28.12
CA SER A 653 -7.69 4.82 27.10
C SER A 653 -8.16 3.89 26.01
N GLN A 654 -7.30 2.97 25.56
CA GLN A 654 -7.66 1.97 24.56
C GLN A 654 -8.77 1.04 25.03
N GLN A 655 -8.64 0.47 26.21
CA GLN A 655 -9.65 -0.46 26.73
C GLN A 655 -11.00 0.22 26.94
N LEU A 656 -11.01 1.49 27.35
CA LEU A 656 -12.22 2.25 27.50
C LEU A 656 -12.94 2.47 26.17
N VAL A 657 -12.23 2.94 25.15
CA VAL A 657 -12.78 3.16 23.80
C VAL A 657 -13.26 1.85 23.17
N GLU A 658 -12.49 0.78 23.28
CA GLU A 658 -12.88 -0.53 22.74
C GLU A 658 -14.11 -1.10 23.47
N LYS A 659 -14.20 -0.91 24.78
CA LYS A 659 -15.39 -1.29 25.55
C LYS A 659 -16.63 -0.55 25.08
N LEU A 660 -16.56 0.78 24.96
CA LEU A 660 -17.69 1.58 24.49
C LEU A 660 -18.10 1.21 23.07
N ARG A 661 -17.14 0.97 22.19
CA ARG A 661 -17.43 0.46 20.84
C ARG A 661 -18.19 -0.86 20.86
N ALA A 662 -17.79 -1.80 21.71
CA ALA A 662 -18.47 -3.07 21.86
C ALA A 662 -19.90 -2.91 22.42
N GLU A 663 -20.12 -1.96 23.35
CA GLU A 663 -21.45 -1.65 23.93
C GLU A 663 -22.39 -1.04 22.88
N VAL A 664 -21.88 -0.13 22.04
CA VAL A 664 -22.62 0.46 20.92
C VAL A 664 -23.00 -0.63 19.91
N GLU A 665 -22.07 -1.50 19.55
CA GLU A 665 -22.34 -2.60 18.62
C GLU A 665 -23.34 -3.62 19.18
N ALA A 666 -23.25 -3.92 20.47
CA ALA A 666 -24.23 -4.75 21.15
C ALA A 666 -25.63 -4.10 21.17
N HIS A 667 -25.69 -2.77 21.34
CA HIS A 667 -26.96 -2.01 21.28
C HIS A 667 -27.57 -2.05 19.89
N ARG A 668 -26.77 -1.85 18.83
CA ARG A 668 -27.22 -1.94 17.42
C ARG A 668 -27.84 -3.29 17.10
N ASN A 669 -27.33 -4.36 17.67
CA ASN A 669 -27.86 -5.71 17.49
C ASN A 669 -28.07 -6.08 16.00
N GLY A 670 -27.11 -5.68 15.15
CA GLY A 670 -27.13 -5.88 13.70
C GLY A 670 -28.04 -4.90 12.93
N ALA A 671 -28.35 -3.74 13.48
CA ALA A 671 -28.83 -2.59 12.71
C ALA A 671 -27.67 -1.94 11.95
N GLU A 672 -27.95 -1.45 10.76
CA GLU A 672 -26.96 -0.69 9.98
C GLU A 672 -26.57 0.58 10.73
N PRO A 673 -25.30 0.99 10.67
CA PRO A 673 -24.84 2.22 11.31
C PRO A 673 -25.62 3.44 10.79
N SER A 674 -26.19 4.21 11.71
CA SER A 674 -26.90 5.47 11.39
C SER A 674 -25.91 6.58 11.06
N ASP A 675 -24.79 6.67 11.80
CA ASP A 675 -23.72 7.65 11.57
C ASP A 675 -22.34 7.08 11.85
N ASP A 676 -21.30 7.86 11.47
CA ASP A 676 -19.91 7.57 11.75
C ASP A 676 -19.70 7.54 13.26
N LEU A 677 -18.92 6.60 13.76
CA LEU A 677 -18.67 6.43 15.19
C LEU A 677 -17.23 6.81 15.51
N THR A 678 -17.02 7.96 16.12
CA THR A 678 -15.68 8.42 16.52
C THR A 678 -15.61 8.67 18.02
N MET A 679 -14.56 8.17 18.64
CA MET A 679 -14.30 8.27 20.07
C MET A 679 -12.82 8.52 20.31
N MET A 680 -12.52 9.37 21.30
CA MET A 680 -11.16 9.62 21.77
C MET A 680 -11.14 9.66 23.29
N CYS A 681 -10.18 8.99 23.89
CA CYS A 681 -9.91 9.06 25.32
C CYS A 681 -8.47 9.53 25.55
N LEU A 682 -8.32 10.43 26.52
CA LEU A 682 -7.05 10.99 26.97
C LEU A 682 -6.97 10.87 28.49
N TYR A 683 -5.84 10.36 28.99
CA TYR A 683 -5.55 10.31 30.43
C TYR A 683 -4.11 10.81 30.67
N ILE A 684 -3.98 11.76 31.58
CA ILE A 684 -2.67 12.27 32.03
C ILE A 684 -2.51 11.86 33.48
N ALA A 685 -1.45 11.13 33.80
CA ALA A 685 -1.14 10.69 35.14
C ALA A 685 -0.92 11.91 36.08
N GLN A 686 -1.19 11.72 37.36
CA GLN A 686 -1.03 12.77 38.41
C GLN A 686 0.44 13.18 38.54
#